data_30de89c126c098470083e75115952b8f
#
_entry.id   30de89c126c098470083e75115952b8f
#
_cell.length_a   1.000
_cell.length_b   1.000
_cell.length_c   1.000
_cell.angle_alpha   90.00
_cell.angle_beta   90.00
_cell.angle_gamma   90.00
#
_symmetry.space_group_name_H-M   'P 1'
#
loop_
_entity.id
_entity.type
_entity.pdbx_description
1 polymer ?
#
loop_
_entity_poly.entity_id
_entity_poly.type
_entity_poly.pdbx_seq_one_letter_code
_entity_poly.pdbx_strand_id
1 'polypeptide(L)'
;MFSKTNLREIGGWVMLNALWVPLTVQDTALMAIAVPATTIRLAPENHVFVLAVLASVVALATALVPLFAGWLSDALRRRGRSRRAFVGAGVAIDVAALAALAYVHTLTWFAVLLVIATLGANVALSAYQVLLPESVPQRRWGIASGVRGAATLLGSVLGFAIAGSMPDPSLTFLATAAILALGGLSLLGIGDGEYDAEEHARVRDWHDFIVVFAARVLVFFGLTMLQTFVLFFVRDVQKIHNPSAGTAIYAICTIGGAVISSVYLGILSDRAPRKIITAIAIGCMALATIGFSLAPVLAWMLPFAVLFGIGFGGVMSSGWALAMDSIPKMRDVGRDLGLWGMATSLPNIVAPLVGGWLIGLFGGTRAGYQAVFGLSGFSFALAALSVLRVGRRPLSSLWGWPLRFAAVTSNYAWDHTAYRVRVWGSLPRRRGPTLILANHQHDFESPAIVSTTTVRNGSWRHPIFTASSRRMYEPGFLADRLPWLSFLFREVNAGKMMMALGMLPLENELGSRALSSFAWNVHRRHGPMLLADIFDERVASWFPSQTKTSDLWKRENFLLARRVVKVLSVREPYRREILDETRVNVEGDLARLEDVVRRGATFYLNPEGRYSVDGRIGAMRGAVDRLAPLATVYLFGVSYDPFVSKRLSMLYRVEPLNGAPMMSKLAAIRPIVTSQLLGAWLAEHESWFTEEEASSAVAGRLAALPPQVFVDPELRRDPRRMVRAALPLMVQWHILERDGTRYRLSHQRRHPQFPFVRDIVSYQAVFLQETLENAAYGERLDA
;
A
#
# COMPACT_ATOMS: atom_id res chain seq x y z
N MET A 1 -8.82 23.98 33.86
CA MET A 1 -9.44 23.63 35.17
C MET A 1 -9.95 22.20 35.07
N PHE A 2 -9.40 21.27 35.85
CA PHE A 2 -9.74 19.84 35.80
C PHE A 2 -10.98 19.60 36.69
N SER A 3 -12.04 19.02 36.13
CA SER A 3 -13.18 18.56 36.91
C SER A 3 -12.81 17.32 37.73
N LYS A 4 -13.55 17.04 38.87
CA LYS A 4 -13.31 15.83 39.69
C LYS A 4 -13.38 14.51 38.89
N THR A 5 -14.14 14.46 37.83
CA THR A 5 -14.22 13.32 36.89
C THR A 5 -12.91 13.11 36.13
N ASN A 6 -12.27 14.22 35.69
CA ASN A 6 -10.97 14.15 35.00
C ASN A 6 -9.82 13.66 35.90
N LEU A 7 -9.86 13.96 37.21
CA LEU A 7 -8.82 13.53 38.16
C LEU A 7 -8.88 12.01 38.43
N ARG A 8 -10.09 11.41 38.49
CA ARG A 8 -10.24 9.95 38.62
C ARG A 8 -9.76 9.21 37.38
N GLU A 9 -10.05 9.72 36.19
CA GLU A 9 -9.58 9.15 34.93
C GLU A 9 -8.06 9.24 34.80
N ILE A 10 -7.46 10.39 35.13
CA ILE A 10 -6.00 10.56 35.15
C ILE A 10 -5.33 9.57 36.14
N GLY A 11 -5.94 9.37 37.32
CA GLY A 11 -5.48 8.38 38.29
C GLY A 11 -5.48 6.96 37.70
N GLY A 12 -6.52 6.59 36.96
CA GLY A 12 -6.56 5.31 36.23
C GLY A 12 -5.46 5.16 35.17
N TRP A 13 -5.15 6.23 34.43
CA TRP A 13 -4.07 6.19 33.45
C TRP A 13 -2.68 6.16 34.08
N VAL A 14 -2.48 6.85 35.21
CA VAL A 14 -1.24 6.74 36.00
C VAL A 14 -1.06 5.29 36.47
N MET A 15 -2.08 4.66 36.99
CA MET A 15 -2.05 3.25 37.42
C MET A 15 -1.81 2.30 36.25
N LEU A 16 -2.45 2.53 35.09
CA LEU A 16 -2.22 1.77 33.85
C LEU A 16 -0.77 1.88 33.36
N ASN A 17 -0.07 2.99 33.63
CA ASN A 17 1.30 3.21 33.23
C ASN A 17 2.34 2.99 34.35
N ALA A 18 1.91 2.59 35.55
CA ALA A 18 2.79 2.47 36.72
C ALA A 18 3.90 1.43 36.52
N LEU A 19 3.63 0.32 35.84
CA LEU A 19 4.61 -0.75 35.61
C LEU A 19 5.74 -0.32 34.65
N TRP A 20 5.57 0.77 33.87
CA TRP A 20 6.66 1.30 33.04
C TRP A 20 7.85 1.79 33.86
N VAL A 21 7.61 2.34 35.07
CA VAL A 21 8.69 2.80 35.95
C VAL A 21 9.61 1.65 36.32
N PRO A 22 9.14 0.55 36.99
CA PRO A 22 10.02 -0.55 37.37
C PRO A 22 10.68 -1.27 36.21
N LEU A 23 9.97 -1.46 35.08
CA LEU A 23 10.57 -2.05 33.86
C LEU A 23 11.75 -1.21 33.33
N THR A 24 11.63 0.11 33.38
CA THR A 24 12.69 1.01 32.90
C THR A 24 13.81 1.15 33.94
N VAL A 25 13.49 1.12 35.24
CA VAL A 25 14.47 1.06 36.32
C VAL A 25 15.36 -0.17 36.11
N GLN A 26 14.78 -1.34 35.91
CA GLN A 26 15.49 -2.59 35.66
C GLN A 26 16.39 -2.47 34.43
N ASP A 27 15.86 -2.09 33.27
CA ASP A 27 16.62 -2.00 32.02
C ASP A 27 17.85 -1.11 32.19
N THR A 28 17.66 0.07 32.79
CA THR A 28 18.73 1.06 33.00
C THR A 28 19.75 0.58 34.06
N ALA A 29 19.29 0.08 35.22
CA ALA A 29 20.17 -0.36 36.31
C ALA A 29 21.01 -1.57 35.92
N LEU A 30 20.40 -2.53 35.20
CA LEU A 30 21.09 -3.74 34.78
C LEU A 30 22.11 -3.49 33.68
N MET A 31 21.68 -2.93 32.57
CA MET A 31 22.51 -2.83 31.36
C MET A 31 23.64 -1.82 31.53
N ALA A 32 23.42 -0.74 32.27
CA ALA A 32 24.44 0.27 32.45
C ALA A 32 25.48 -0.05 33.53
N ILE A 33 25.09 -0.73 34.61
CA ILE A 33 25.94 -0.86 35.79
C ILE A 33 26.04 -2.31 36.28
N ALA A 34 24.94 -2.99 36.63
CA ALA A 34 24.98 -4.25 37.34
C ALA A 34 25.56 -5.41 36.49
N VAL A 35 25.17 -5.53 35.23
CA VAL A 35 25.68 -6.57 34.32
C VAL A 35 27.15 -6.35 34.00
N PRO A 36 27.65 -5.16 33.63
CA PRO A 36 29.07 -4.91 33.46
C PRO A 36 29.90 -5.18 34.73
N ALA A 37 29.45 -4.69 35.87
CA ALA A 37 30.16 -4.90 37.15
C ALA A 37 30.26 -6.38 37.55
N THR A 38 29.17 -7.15 37.37
CA THR A 38 29.17 -8.59 37.62
C THR A 38 30.05 -9.33 36.62
N THR A 39 30.07 -8.92 35.36
CA THR A 39 30.93 -9.53 34.33
C THR A 39 32.40 -9.35 34.65
N ILE A 40 32.81 -8.15 35.13
CA ILE A 40 34.18 -7.90 35.61
C ILE A 40 34.55 -8.83 36.75
N ARG A 41 33.62 -9.08 37.67
CA ARG A 41 33.83 -9.99 38.82
C ARG A 41 33.97 -11.47 38.43
N LEU A 42 33.13 -11.94 37.48
CA LEU A 42 33.03 -13.35 37.08
C LEU A 42 34.02 -13.74 35.97
N ALA A 43 34.49 -12.80 35.17
CA ALA A 43 35.41 -13.03 34.05
C ALA A 43 36.45 -11.92 33.94
N PRO A 44 37.31 -11.69 34.94
CA PRO A 44 38.23 -10.54 35.00
C PRO A 44 39.16 -10.43 33.80
N GLU A 45 39.63 -11.53 33.23
CA GLU A 45 40.57 -11.55 32.11
C GLU A 45 39.90 -11.24 30.76
N ASN A 46 38.63 -11.64 30.57
CA ASN A 46 37.92 -11.55 29.32
C ASN A 46 36.59 -10.78 29.41
N HIS A 47 36.42 -9.93 30.43
CA HIS A 47 35.16 -9.25 30.75
C HIS A 47 34.59 -8.45 29.59
N VAL A 48 35.44 -7.82 28.77
CA VAL A 48 34.97 -7.03 27.60
C VAL A 48 34.31 -7.92 26.53
N PHE A 49 34.95 -9.06 26.21
CA PHE A 49 34.41 -10.01 25.25
C PHE A 49 33.12 -10.67 25.75
N VAL A 50 33.13 -11.11 27.01
CA VAL A 50 31.98 -11.73 27.67
C VAL A 50 30.80 -10.76 27.72
N LEU A 51 31.04 -9.50 28.11
CA LEU A 51 30.02 -8.47 28.13
C LEU A 51 29.44 -8.22 26.72
N ALA A 52 30.29 -8.17 25.69
CA ALA A 52 29.83 -8.01 24.33
C ALA A 52 28.95 -9.16 23.86
N VAL A 53 29.29 -10.41 24.19
CA VAL A 53 28.48 -11.60 23.89
C VAL A 53 27.13 -11.54 24.62
N LEU A 54 27.15 -11.28 25.95
CA LEU A 54 25.91 -11.15 26.73
C LEU A 54 25.01 -10.05 26.22
N ALA A 55 25.55 -8.87 25.93
CA ALA A 55 24.80 -7.75 25.36
C ALA A 55 24.19 -8.09 24.01
N SER A 56 24.92 -8.85 23.17
CA SER A 56 24.41 -9.28 21.85
C SER A 56 23.25 -10.26 22.00
N VAL A 57 23.33 -11.21 22.93
CA VAL A 57 22.25 -12.19 23.20
C VAL A 57 21.01 -11.46 23.75
N VAL A 58 21.21 -10.54 24.70
CA VAL A 58 20.12 -9.71 25.26
C VAL A 58 19.47 -8.86 24.17
N ALA A 59 20.27 -8.22 23.32
CA ALA A 59 19.76 -7.40 22.21
C ALA A 59 18.94 -8.24 21.21
N LEU A 60 19.41 -9.44 20.88
CA LEU A 60 18.69 -10.37 20.00
C LEU A 60 17.36 -10.81 20.63
N ALA A 61 17.37 -11.16 21.93
CA ALA A 61 16.15 -11.51 22.67
C ALA A 61 15.16 -10.33 22.69
N THR A 62 15.63 -9.13 23.01
CA THR A 62 14.80 -7.91 23.01
C THR A 62 14.23 -7.56 21.64
N ALA A 63 14.91 -7.89 20.55
CA ALA A 63 14.41 -7.67 19.20
C ALA A 63 13.35 -8.70 18.80
N LEU A 64 13.52 -9.98 19.12
CA LEU A 64 12.70 -11.07 18.61
C LEU A 64 11.55 -11.47 19.55
N VAL A 65 11.78 -11.51 20.86
CA VAL A 65 10.79 -12.02 21.82
C VAL A 65 9.48 -11.23 21.81
N PRO A 66 9.46 -9.90 21.75
CA PRO A 66 8.21 -9.14 21.71
C PRO A 66 7.31 -9.49 20.52
N LEU A 67 7.90 -9.87 19.38
CA LEU A 67 7.15 -10.27 18.19
C LEU A 67 6.37 -11.57 18.45
N PHE A 68 7.06 -12.59 18.95
CA PHE A 68 6.46 -13.90 19.25
C PHE A 68 5.52 -13.85 20.45
N ALA A 69 5.93 -13.17 21.54
CA ALA A 69 5.12 -13.03 22.74
C ALA A 69 3.87 -12.17 22.49
N GLY A 70 3.97 -11.12 21.65
CA GLY A 70 2.84 -10.32 21.20
C GLY A 70 1.84 -11.14 20.40
N TRP A 71 2.32 -11.92 19.41
CA TRP A 71 1.47 -12.84 18.67
C TRP A 71 0.79 -13.88 19.57
N LEU A 72 1.52 -14.47 20.53
CA LEU A 72 0.97 -15.42 21.49
C LEU A 72 -0.06 -14.78 22.40
N SER A 73 0.21 -13.57 22.91
CA SER A 73 -0.72 -12.78 23.72
C SER A 73 -2.03 -12.50 22.97
N ASP A 74 -1.96 -12.13 21.67
CA ASP A 74 -3.12 -11.94 20.80
C ASP A 74 -3.90 -13.25 20.60
N ALA A 75 -3.20 -14.38 20.40
CA ALA A 75 -3.82 -15.69 20.26
C ALA A 75 -4.54 -16.14 21.53
N LEU A 76 -3.95 -15.91 22.71
CA LEU A 76 -4.56 -16.21 24.01
C LEU A 76 -5.77 -15.32 24.28
N ARG A 77 -5.70 -14.04 23.95
CA ARG A 77 -6.82 -13.09 24.08
C ARG A 77 -8.02 -13.53 23.25
N ARG A 78 -7.80 -13.97 22.01
CA ARG A 78 -8.85 -14.54 21.15
C ARG A 78 -9.54 -15.78 21.76
N ARG A 79 -8.86 -16.50 22.66
CA ARG A 79 -9.40 -17.64 23.41
C ARG A 79 -10.02 -17.23 24.77
N GLY A 80 -10.25 -15.94 24.99
CA GLY A 80 -10.84 -15.42 26.23
C GLY A 80 -9.90 -15.38 27.44
N ARG A 81 -8.57 -15.56 27.23
CA ARG A 81 -7.59 -15.47 28.34
C ARG A 81 -7.23 -14.01 28.62
N SER A 82 -7.00 -13.71 29.90
CA SER A 82 -6.62 -12.37 30.37
C SER A 82 -5.21 -11.98 29.94
N ARG A 83 -5.04 -10.78 29.36
CA ARG A 83 -3.69 -10.22 29.10
C ARG A 83 -2.94 -9.91 30.37
N ARG A 84 -3.63 -9.47 31.43
CA ARG A 84 -3.00 -9.20 32.75
C ARG A 84 -2.33 -10.45 33.31
N ALA A 85 -2.97 -11.60 33.17
CA ALA A 85 -2.37 -12.87 33.63
C ALA A 85 -1.09 -13.18 32.84
N PHE A 86 -1.05 -12.87 31.53
CA PHE A 86 0.13 -13.06 30.70
C PHE A 86 1.26 -12.10 31.11
N VAL A 87 0.94 -10.81 31.37
CA VAL A 87 1.89 -9.82 31.89
C VAL A 87 2.42 -10.28 33.26
N GLY A 88 1.53 -10.68 34.17
CA GLY A 88 1.90 -11.16 35.49
C GLY A 88 2.83 -12.36 35.46
N ALA A 89 2.59 -13.31 34.55
CA ALA A 89 3.50 -14.45 34.36
C ALA A 89 4.90 -14.02 33.92
N GLY A 90 4.99 -13.07 32.96
CA GLY A 90 6.26 -12.49 32.53
C GLY A 90 7.00 -11.77 33.64
N VAL A 91 6.29 -10.94 34.43
CA VAL A 91 6.85 -10.26 35.63
C VAL A 91 7.32 -11.26 36.66
N ALA A 92 6.57 -12.32 36.94
CA ALA A 92 6.96 -13.34 37.93
C ALA A 92 8.24 -14.09 37.52
N ILE A 93 8.36 -14.46 36.24
CA ILE A 93 9.58 -15.09 35.71
C ILE A 93 10.78 -14.14 35.84
N ASP A 94 10.59 -12.88 35.49
CA ASP A 94 11.63 -11.86 35.55
C ASP A 94 12.09 -11.60 36.99
N VAL A 95 11.17 -11.36 37.92
CA VAL A 95 11.46 -11.18 39.35
C VAL A 95 12.21 -12.38 39.92
N ALA A 96 11.79 -13.60 39.63
CA ALA A 96 12.45 -14.80 40.08
C ALA A 96 13.90 -14.92 39.55
N ALA A 97 14.08 -14.63 38.25
CA ALA A 97 15.40 -14.66 37.63
C ALA A 97 16.33 -13.56 38.18
N LEU A 98 15.81 -12.33 38.38
CA LEU A 98 16.55 -11.22 38.99
C LEU A 98 16.97 -11.54 40.44
N ALA A 99 16.07 -12.10 41.25
CA ALA A 99 16.39 -12.52 42.60
C ALA A 99 17.46 -13.62 42.62
N ALA A 100 17.38 -14.57 41.68
CA ALA A 100 18.40 -15.63 41.55
C ALA A 100 19.76 -15.08 41.10
N LEU A 101 19.80 -14.06 40.21
CA LEU A 101 21.02 -13.40 39.72
C LEU A 101 21.86 -12.82 40.88
N ALA A 102 21.24 -12.40 41.99
CA ALA A 102 21.93 -11.87 43.14
C ALA A 102 22.85 -12.87 43.83
N TYR A 103 22.58 -14.19 43.69
CA TYR A 103 23.29 -15.26 44.36
C TYR A 103 24.18 -16.09 43.43
N VAL A 104 24.39 -15.63 42.20
CA VAL A 104 25.18 -16.38 41.20
C VAL A 104 26.67 -16.11 41.34
N HIS A 105 27.46 -17.20 41.32
CA HIS A 105 28.91 -17.17 41.41
C HIS A 105 29.63 -17.71 40.16
N THR A 106 28.90 -18.16 39.14
CA THR A 106 29.48 -18.70 37.91
C THR A 106 28.95 -17.98 36.66
N LEU A 107 29.81 -17.77 35.68
CA LEU A 107 29.48 -17.07 34.45
C LEU A 107 28.34 -17.76 33.67
N THR A 108 28.34 -19.10 33.66
CA THR A 108 27.31 -19.88 32.94
C THR A 108 25.92 -19.62 33.48
N TRP A 109 25.72 -19.76 34.82
CA TRP A 109 24.42 -19.50 35.43
C TRP A 109 24.03 -18.02 35.37
N PHE A 110 25.02 -17.11 35.43
CA PHE A 110 24.78 -15.69 35.21
C PHE A 110 24.20 -15.42 33.84
N ALA A 111 24.81 -15.98 32.77
CA ALA A 111 24.32 -15.84 31.43
C ALA A 111 22.90 -16.44 31.24
N VAL A 112 22.66 -17.65 31.76
CA VAL A 112 21.35 -18.31 31.64
C VAL A 112 20.27 -17.51 32.36
N LEU A 113 20.47 -17.08 33.58
CA LEU A 113 19.49 -16.31 34.35
C LEU A 113 19.27 -14.92 33.76
N LEU A 114 20.30 -14.28 33.20
CA LEU A 114 20.16 -12.99 32.50
C LEU A 114 19.27 -13.13 31.26
N VAL A 115 19.43 -14.22 30.52
CA VAL A 115 18.55 -14.53 29.38
C VAL A 115 17.12 -14.77 29.85
N ILE A 116 16.91 -15.55 30.92
CA ILE A 116 15.58 -15.82 31.49
C ILE A 116 14.91 -14.53 31.97
N ALA A 117 15.64 -13.65 32.67
CA ALA A 117 15.14 -12.34 33.09
C ALA A 117 14.73 -11.49 31.85
N THR A 118 15.59 -11.44 30.83
CA THR A 118 15.30 -10.74 29.58
C THR A 118 14.06 -11.29 28.87
N LEU A 119 13.89 -12.61 28.83
CA LEU A 119 12.71 -13.25 28.27
C LEU A 119 11.45 -12.86 29.07
N GLY A 120 11.50 -12.95 30.41
CA GLY A 120 10.39 -12.56 31.31
C GLY A 120 9.97 -11.10 31.09
N ALA A 121 10.94 -10.16 31.10
CA ALA A 121 10.71 -8.75 30.87
C ALA A 121 10.05 -8.47 29.51
N ASN A 122 10.57 -9.09 28.45
CA ASN A 122 10.03 -8.88 27.10
C ASN A 122 8.66 -9.55 26.88
N VAL A 123 8.39 -10.67 27.51
CA VAL A 123 7.05 -11.28 27.55
C VAL A 123 6.06 -10.37 28.25
N ALA A 124 6.41 -9.84 29.44
CA ALA A 124 5.58 -8.87 30.15
C ALA A 124 5.34 -7.61 29.32
N LEU A 125 6.39 -7.03 28.77
CA LEU A 125 6.36 -5.79 27.99
C LEU A 125 5.47 -5.92 26.75
N SER A 126 5.56 -7.04 26.02
CA SER A 126 4.81 -7.25 24.78
C SER A 126 3.29 -7.21 24.97
N ALA A 127 2.79 -7.75 26.06
CA ALA A 127 1.36 -7.73 26.39
C ALA A 127 0.95 -6.46 27.13
N TYR A 128 1.83 -5.92 28.00
CA TYR A 128 1.54 -4.71 28.76
C TYR A 128 1.34 -3.47 27.89
N GLN A 129 2.15 -3.30 26.85
CA GLN A 129 1.99 -2.17 25.92
C GLN A 129 0.65 -2.17 25.15
N VAL A 130 -0.01 -3.32 25.05
CA VAL A 130 -1.31 -3.46 24.39
C VAL A 130 -2.46 -3.02 25.30
N LEU A 131 -2.29 -3.08 26.63
CA LEU A 131 -3.36 -2.67 27.56
C LEU A 131 -3.75 -1.21 27.39
N LEU A 132 -2.81 -0.34 26.98
CA LEU A 132 -3.12 1.08 26.77
C LEU A 132 -4.13 1.29 25.64
N PRO A 133 -3.95 0.81 24.40
CA PRO A 133 -4.95 0.99 23.34
C PRO A 133 -6.25 0.21 23.60
N GLU A 134 -6.24 -0.88 24.39
CA GLU A 134 -7.46 -1.62 24.76
C GLU A 134 -8.26 -0.97 25.90
N SER A 135 -7.61 -0.17 26.76
CA SER A 135 -8.26 0.39 27.96
C SER A 135 -8.55 1.89 27.88
N VAL A 136 -7.94 2.60 26.92
CA VAL A 136 -8.06 4.05 26.78
C VAL A 136 -8.74 4.41 25.48
N PRO A 137 -9.80 5.28 25.50
CA PRO A 137 -10.44 5.76 24.26
C PRO A 137 -9.42 6.45 23.34
N GLN A 138 -9.53 6.22 22.01
CA GLN A 138 -8.62 6.75 21.00
C GLN A 138 -8.39 8.27 21.09
N ARG A 139 -9.42 9.02 21.49
CA ARG A 139 -9.37 10.49 21.67
C ARG A 139 -8.39 10.93 22.76
N ARG A 140 -7.96 10.01 23.66
CA ARG A 140 -7.10 10.31 24.81
C ARG A 140 -5.78 9.53 24.82
N TRP A 141 -5.44 8.90 23.69
CA TRP A 141 -4.17 8.18 23.54
C TRP A 141 -2.96 9.08 23.70
N GLY A 142 -3.06 10.37 23.34
CA GLY A 142 -1.98 11.33 23.47
C GLY A 142 -1.58 11.57 24.93
N ILE A 143 -2.54 11.90 25.81
CA ILE A 143 -2.25 12.13 27.22
C ILE A 143 -1.81 10.84 27.92
N ALA A 144 -2.44 9.70 27.64
CA ALA A 144 -2.05 8.41 28.22
C ALA A 144 -0.63 8.01 27.81
N SER A 145 -0.24 8.27 26.57
CA SER A 145 1.11 8.08 26.05
C SER A 145 2.11 9.08 26.66
N GLY A 146 1.67 10.28 26.96
CA GLY A 146 2.44 11.29 27.68
C GLY A 146 2.81 10.85 29.08
N VAL A 147 1.84 10.34 29.84
CA VAL A 147 2.07 9.74 31.18
C VAL A 147 3.04 8.56 31.08
N ARG A 148 2.87 7.67 30.08
CA ARG A 148 3.80 6.59 29.82
C ARG A 148 5.22 7.10 29.55
N GLY A 149 5.39 8.10 28.70
CA GLY A 149 6.68 8.69 28.37
C GLY A 149 7.36 9.26 29.60
N ALA A 150 6.63 10.00 30.43
CA ALA A 150 7.13 10.52 31.69
C ALA A 150 7.54 9.41 32.66
N ALA A 151 6.72 8.36 32.80
CA ALA A 151 7.02 7.20 33.64
C ALA A 151 8.31 6.48 33.20
N THR A 152 8.49 6.29 31.88
CA THR A 152 9.70 5.71 31.30
C THR A 152 10.94 6.57 31.62
N LEU A 153 10.87 7.88 31.42
CA LEU A 153 11.99 8.78 31.68
C LEU A 153 12.36 8.84 33.16
N LEU A 154 11.36 8.91 34.05
CA LEU A 154 11.57 8.86 35.51
C LEU A 154 12.17 7.53 35.92
N GLY A 155 11.71 6.42 35.36
CA GLY A 155 12.28 5.09 35.61
C GLY A 155 13.75 5.00 35.26
N SER A 156 14.18 5.59 34.12
CA SER A 156 15.60 5.63 33.74
C SER A 156 16.45 6.38 34.74
N VAL A 157 15.99 7.56 35.23
CA VAL A 157 16.72 8.34 36.25
C VAL A 157 16.84 7.54 37.56
N LEU A 158 15.75 6.93 38.01
CA LEU A 158 15.74 6.11 39.20
C LEU A 158 16.65 4.87 39.06
N GLY A 159 16.68 4.25 37.88
CA GLY A 159 17.56 3.10 37.60
C GLY A 159 19.04 3.45 37.75
N PHE A 160 19.47 4.58 37.19
CA PHE A 160 20.85 5.06 37.41
C PHE A 160 21.15 5.42 38.86
N ALA A 161 20.22 6.07 39.55
CA ALA A 161 20.40 6.45 40.94
C ALA A 161 20.52 5.22 41.84
N ILE A 162 19.67 4.22 41.69
CA ILE A 162 19.69 2.95 42.45
C ILE A 162 20.99 2.21 42.19
N ALA A 163 21.32 1.95 40.93
CA ALA A 163 22.51 1.17 40.61
C ALA A 163 23.81 1.88 40.97
N GLY A 164 23.85 3.23 40.89
CA GLY A 164 25.00 4.04 41.28
C GLY A 164 25.18 4.18 42.82
N SER A 165 24.12 4.00 43.60
CA SER A 165 24.17 4.06 45.05
C SER A 165 24.46 2.72 45.74
N MET A 166 24.30 1.58 45.04
CA MET A 166 24.51 0.25 45.63
C MET A 166 25.99 -0.15 45.60
N PRO A 167 26.55 -0.58 46.71
CA PRO A 167 27.96 -0.99 46.80
C PRO A 167 28.27 -2.29 46.09
N ASP A 168 27.29 -3.19 45.96
CA ASP A 168 27.43 -4.50 45.29
C ASP A 168 26.36 -4.68 44.20
N PRO A 169 26.73 -5.14 42.98
CA PRO A 169 25.79 -5.50 41.95
C PRO A 169 24.68 -6.45 42.40
N SER A 170 24.94 -7.36 43.32
CA SER A 170 23.95 -8.30 43.87
C SER A 170 22.77 -7.57 44.52
N LEU A 171 23.05 -6.48 45.25
CA LEU A 171 22.01 -5.63 45.85
C LEU A 171 21.18 -4.89 44.77
N THR A 172 21.81 -4.54 43.69
CA THR A 172 21.10 -3.93 42.54
C THR A 172 20.09 -4.91 41.93
N PHE A 173 20.45 -6.17 41.74
CA PHE A 173 19.51 -7.20 41.27
C PHE A 173 18.34 -7.39 42.25
N LEU A 174 18.57 -7.47 43.56
CA LEU A 174 17.51 -7.58 44.56
C LEU A 174 16.62 -6.35 44.62
N ALA A 175 17.20 -5.17 44.61
CA ALA A 175 16.44 -3.91 44.62
C ALA A 175 15.54 -3.80 43.38
N THR A 176 16.06 -4.13 42.20
CA THR A 176 15.27 -4.10 40.96
C THR A 176 14.19 -5.18 40.96
N ALA A 177 14.46 -6.39 41.46
CA ALA A 177 13.46 -7.43 41.63
C ALA A 177 12.32 -6.99 42.57
N ALA A 178 12.66 -6.36 43.71
CA ALA A 178 11.66 -5.85 44.65
C ALA A 178 10.80 -4.74 44.05
N ILE A 179 11.43 -3.78 43.37
CA ILE A 179 10.72 -2.68 42.70
C ILE A 179 9.80 -3.21 41.58
N LEU A 180 10.26 -4.21 40.81
CA LEU A 180 9.46 -4.84 39.77
C LEU A 180 8.29 -5.63 40.36
N ALA A 181 8.51 -6.35 41.44
CA ALA A 181 7.44 -7.08 42.15
C ALA A 181 6.37 -6.13 42.70
N LEU A 182 6.78 -5.02 43.35
CA LEU A 182 5.86 -3.98 43.81
C LEU A 182 5.11 -3.32 42.66
N GLY A 183 5.80 -3.00 41.57
CA GLY A 183 5.16 -2.46 40.35
C GLY A 183 4.19 -3.45 39.73
N GLY A 184 4.47 -4.75 39.78
CA GLY A 184 3.58 -5.81 39.31
C GLY A 184 2.23 -5.84 40.07
N LEU A 185 2.17 -5.37 41.31
CA LEU A 185 0.91 -5.26 42.06
C LEU A 185 -0.07 -4.26 41.41
N SER A 186 0.43 -3.31 40.63
CA SER A 186 -0.44 -2.38 39.87
C SER A 186 -1.40 -3.11 38.92
N LEU A 187 -1.03 -4.30 38.43
CA LEU A 187 -1.86 -5.13 37.57
C LEU A 187 -3.17 -5.59 38.26
N LEU A 188 -3.21 -5.63 39.58
CA LEU A 188 -4.43 -6.01 40.34
C LEU A 188 -5.54 -4.96 40.21
N GLY A 189 -5.16 -3.69 40.03
CA GLY A 189 -6.10 -2.58 39.90
C GLY A 189 -6.47 -2.20 38.46
N ILE A 190 -5.90 -2.87 37.46
CA ILE A 190 -6.16 -2.60 36.05
C ILE A 190 -7.16 -3.63 35.54
N GLY A 191 -8.23 -3.22 34.82
CA GLY A 191 -9.13 -4.11 34.10
C GLY A 191 -8.48 -4.66 32.82
N ASP A 192 -8.88 -5.86 32.37
CA ASP A 192 -8.69 -6.20 30.97
C ASP A 192 -9.60 -5.29 30.16
N GLY A 193 -9.06 -4.60 29.13
CA GLY A 193 -9.83 -3.74 28.26
C GLY A 193 -10.98 -4.50 27.57
N GLU A 194 -12.04 -3.79 27.19
CA GLU A 194 -13.15 -4.37 26.44
C GLU A 194 -12.67 -4.79 25.03
N TYR A 195 -12.92 -6.04 24.69
CA TYR A 195 -12.66 -6.56 23.37
C TYR A 195 -13.89 -6.31 22.47
N ASP A 196 -13.90 -5.19 21.75
CA ASP A 196 -14.91 -4.92 20.72
C ASP A 196 -14.55 -5.65 19.42
N ALA A 197 -15.35 -6.66 19.08
CA ALA A 197 -15.15 -7.48 17.88
C ALA A 197 -15.31 -6.67 16.59
N GLU A 198 -16.19 -5.66 16.56
CA GLU A 198 -16.43 -4.84 15.36
C GLU A 198 -15.29 -3.85 15.12
N GLU A 199 -14.77 -3.21 16.15
CA GLU A 199 -13.61 -2.32 16.04
C GLU A 199 -12.34 -3.10 15.67
N HIS A 200 -12.17 -4.31 16.21
CA HIS A 200 -11.06 -5.21 15.90
C HIS A 200 -11.13 -5.83 14.51
N ALA A 201 -12.31 -5.86 13.87
CA ALA A 201 -12.48 -6.34 12.50
C ALA A 201 -12.05 -5.32 11.45
N ARG A 202 -11.98 -4.02 11.79
CA ARG A 202 -11.58 -2.98 10.86
C ARG A 202 -10.12 -3.14 10.44
N VAL A 203 -9.90 -3.36 9.15
CA VAL A 203 -8.55 -3.45 8.55
C VAL A 203 -8.14 -2.07 8.05
N ARG A 204 -7.04 -1.53 8.57
CA ARG A 204 -6.39 -0.31 8.06
C ARG A 204 -5.26 -0.68 7.09
N ASP A 205 -4.83 0.28 6.29
CA ASP A 205 -3.74 0.08 5.34
C ASP A 205 -2.37 0.03 6.06
N TRP A 206 -1.49 -0.87 5.63
CA TRP A 206 -0.12 -0.97 6.10
C TRP A 206 0.74 0.25 5.80
N HIS A 207 0.32 1.11 4.86
CA HIS A 207 1.11 2.25 4.42
C HIS A 207 1.50 3.18 5.58
N ASP A 208 0.50 3.62 6.36
CA ASP A 208 0.75 4.55 7.46
C ASP A 208 1.63 3.93 8.54
N PHE A 209 1.42 2.63 8.83
CA PHE A 209 2.27 1.90 9.77
C PHE A 209 3.74 1.85 9.30
N ILE A 210 3.98 1.52 8.02
CA ILE A 210 5.34 1.45 7.45
C ILE A 210 6.01 2.83 7.48
N VAL A 211 5.29 3.91 7.17
CA VAL A 211 5.82 5.27 7.22
C VAL A 211 6.23 5.66 8.64
N VAL A 212 5.36 5.39 9.63
CA VAL A 212 5.63 5.71 11.03
C VAL A 212 6.73 4.80 11.59
N PHE A 213 6.78 3.52 11.21
CA PHE A 213 7.85 2.59 11.55
C PHE A 213 9.21 3.08 11.01
N ALA A 214 9.29 3.44 9.74
CA ALA A 214 10.52 3.96 9.12
C ALA A 214 10.97 5.27 9.79
N ALA A 215 10.04 6.17 10.09
CA ALA A 215 10.34 7.39 10.81
C ALA A 215 10.93 7.10 12.20
N ARG A 216 10.39 6.09 12.92
CA ARG A 216 10.92 5.66 14.20
C ARG A 216 12.34 5.09 14.09
N VAL A 217 12.61 4.25 13.09
CA VAL A 217 13.96 3.73 12.81
C VAL A 217 14.94 4.90 12.65
N LEU A 218 14.58 5.92 11.86
CA LEU A 218 15.43 7.10 11.65
C LEU A 218 15.61 7.92 12.94
N VAL A 219 14.56 8.08 13.75
CA VAL A 219 14.66 8.78 15.04
C VAL A 219 15.61 8.06 15.99
N PHE A 220 15.46 6.73 16.15
CA PHE A 220 16.32 5.98 17.08
C PHE A 220 17.74 5.82 16.53
N PHE A 221 17.94 5.80 15.23
CA PHE A 221 19.26 5.84 14.61
C PHE A 221 20.01 7.14 14.98
N GLY A 222 19.36 8.28 14.78
CA GLY A 222 19.93 9.58 15.16
C GLY A 222 20.16 9.70 16.68
N LEU A 223 19.20 9.24 17.48
CA LEU A 223 19.28 9.25 18.95
C LEU A 223 20.48 8.43 19.46
N THR A 224 20.60 7.19 18.97
CA THR A 224 21.69 6.28 19.37
C THR A 224 23.05 6.83 18.95
N MET A 225 23.18 7.41 17.74
CA MET A 225 24.39 8.10 17.33
C MET A 225 24.77 9.21 18.32
N LEU A 226 23.83 10.08 18.64
CA LEU A 226 24.08 11.19 19.56
C LEU A 226 24.50 10.69 20.93
N GLN A 227 23.74 9.72 21.50
CA GLN A 227 24.02 9.19 22.85
C GLN A 227 25.37 8.48 22.93
N THR A 228 25.77 7.75 21.90
CA THR A 228 27.05 7.03 21.89
C THR A 228 28.25 7.96 21.86
N PHE A 229 28.17 9.06 21.14
CA PHE A 229 29.34 9.89 20.87
C PHE A 229 29.38 11.24 21.62
N VAL A 230 28.32 11.62 22.34
CA VAL A 230 28.27 12.90 23.04
C VAL A 230 29.36 13.04 24.11
N LEU A 231 29.65 11.98 24.87
CA LEU A 231 30.71 11.98 25.88
C LEU A 231 32.09 12.23 25.26
N PHE A 232 32.37 11.55 24.14
CA PHE A 232 33.63 11.71 23.41
C PHE A 232 33.74 13.11 22.81
N PHE A 233 32.65 13.66 22.30
CA PHE A 233 32.61 15.04 21.80
C PHE A 233 32.95 16.05 22.89
N VAL A 234 32.36 15.90 24.07
CA VAL A 234 32.63 16.75 25.25
C VAL A 234 34.09 16.64 25.68
N ARG A 235 34.67 15.42 25.63
CA ARG A 235 36.07 15.19 25.98
C ARG A 235 37.04 15.71 24.93
N ASP A 236 36.86 15.28 23.68
CA ASP A 236 37.89 15.41 22.63
C ASP A 236 37.80 16.78 21.93
N VAL A 237 36.58 17.31 21.77
CA VAL A 237 36.34 18.57 21.02
C VAL A 237 36.21 19.77 21.97
N GLN A 238 35.43 19.64 23.04
CA GLN A 238 35.25 20.75 23.99
C GLN A 238 36.31 20.80 25.09
N LYS A 239 37.11 19.72 25.22
CA LYS A 239 38.25 19.59 26.16
C LYS A 239 37.89 19.97 27.60
N ILE A 240 36.71 19.54 28.07
CA ILE A 240 36.24 19.80 29.43
C ILE A 240 37.04 18.94 30.41
N HIS A 241 37.45 19.53 31.52
CA HIS A 241 38.27 18.89 32.53
C HIS A 241 37.61 17.63 33.13
N ASN A 242 36.27 17.67 33.29
CA ASN A 242 35.49 16.49 33.71
C ASN A 242 34.39 16.19 32.66
N PRO A 243 34.68 15.40 31.62
CA PRO A 243 33.73 15.10 30.57
C PRO A 243 32.46 14.41 31.05
N SER A 244 32.58 13.53 32.06
CA SER A 244 31.44 12.82 32.64
C SER A 244 30.45 13.76 33.33
N ALA A 245 30.95 14.73 34.10
CA ALA A 245 30.11 15.73 34.74
C ALA A 245 29.44 16.66 33.68
N GLY A 246 30.16 17.08 32.62
CA GLY A 246 29.60 17.83 31.53
C GLY A 246 28.48 17.08 30.79
N THR A 247 28.70 15.81 30.52
CA THR A 247 27.69 14.94 29.87
C THR A 247 26.49 14.71 30.80
N ALA A 248 26.70 14.59 32.13
CA ALA A 248 25.61 14.46 33.10
C ALA A 248 24.72 15.71 33.13
N ILE A 249 25.30 16.89 33.12
CA ILE A 249 24.54 18.18 33.06
C ILE A 249 23.71 18.27 31.77
N TYR A 250 24.30 17.88 30.62
CA TYR A 250 23.59 17.79 29.35
C TYR A 250 22.41 16.81 29.45
N ALA A 251 22.62 15.63 30.02
CA ALA A 251 21.57 14.60 30.16
C ALA A 251 20.43 15.07 31.07
N ILE A 252 20.75 15.74 32.19
CA ILE A 252 19.75 16.31 33.12
C ILE A 252 18.87 17.35 32.41
N CYS A 253 19.47 18.28 31.64
CA CYS A 253 18.73 19.26 30.86
C CYS A 253 17.82 18.60 29.81
N THR A 254 18.33 17.57 29.12
CA THR A 254 17.57 16.80 28.14
C THR A 254 16.38 16.07 28.78
N ILE A 255 16.61 15.33 29.87
CA ILE A 255 15.57 14.55 30.54
C ILE A 255 14.53 15.49 31.18
N GLY A 256 14.96 16.58 31.82
CA GLY A 256 14.06 17.59 32.39
C GLY A 256 13.10 18.16 31.35
N GLY A 257 13.62 18.58 30.19
CA GLY A 257 12.83 19.02 29.06
C GLY A 257 11.88 17.96 28.55
N ALA A 258 12.35 16.70 28.48
CA ALA A 258 11.56 15.57 27.95
C ALA A 258 10.39 15.16 28.88
N VAL A 259 10.59 15.11 30.19
CA VAL A 259 9.54 14.77 31.15
C VAL A 259 8.36 15.74 31.06
N ILE A 260 8.68 17.04 31.11
CA ILE A 260 7.67 18.12 31.05
C ILE A 260 6.93 18.09 29.71
N SER A 261 7.69 18.04 28.61
CA SER A 261 7.12 18.10 27.27
C SER A 261 6.32 16.84 26.89
N SER A 262 6.69 15.68 27.41
CA SER A 262 5.99 14.41 27.17
C SER A 262 4.51 14.52 27.56
N VAL A 263 4.20 15.04 28.72
CA VAL A 263 2.81 15.22 29.19
C VAL A 263 2.12 16.34 28.42
N TYR A 264 2.78 17.51 28.27
CA TYR A 264 2.19 18.66 27.61
C TYR A 264 1.87 18.41 26.12
N LEU A 265 2.85 17.87 25.37
CA LEU A 265 2.66 17.56 23.95
C LEU A 265 1.74 16.34 23.75
N GLY A 266 1.65 15.46 24.75
CA GLY A 266 0.64 14.39 24.79
C GLY A 266 -0.77 14.97 24.83
N ILE A 267 -1.06 15.92 25.74
CA ILE A 267 -2.35 16.62 25.82
C ILE A 267 -2.65 17.39 24.51
N LEU A 268 -1.64 18.09 23.98
CA LEU A 268 -1.78 18.83 22.74
C LEU A 268 -2.10 17.91 21.56
N SER A 269 -1.53 16.71 21.51
CA SER A 269 -1.74 15.73 20.44
C SER A 269 -3.15 15.13 20.41
N ASP A 270 -3.91 15.28 21.49
CA ASP A 270 -5.33 14.88 21.51
C ASP A 270 -6.26 15.98 20.95
N ARG A 271 -5.75 17.24 20.83
CA ARG A 271 -6.49 18.40 20.33
C ARG A 271 -6.10 18.83 18.93
N ALA A 272 -4.92 18.44 18.46
CA ALA A 272 -4.37 18.82 17.16
C ALA A 272 -3.88 17.57 16.39
N PRO A 273 -3.68 17.66 15.06
CA PRO A 273 -3.23 16.52 14.26
C PRO A 273 -1.91 15.94 14.77
N ARG A 274 -1.94 14.72 15.30
CA ARG A 274 -0.79 14.02 15.92
C ARG A 274 0.46 14.04 15.03
N LYS A 275 0.30 13.84 13.72
CA LYS A 275 1.41 13.88 12.77
C LYS A 275 2.15 15.20 12.72
N ILE A 276 1.45 16.33 12.90
CA ILE A 276 2.08 17.66 12.88
C ILE A 276 2.89 17.87 14.16
N ILE A 277 2.31 17.50 15.32
CA ILE A 277 3.00 17.63 16.62
C ILE A 277 4.23 16.73 16.65
N THR A 278 4.11 15.48 16.19
CA THR A 278 5.25 14.54 16.10
C THR A 278 6.32 15.07 15.15
N ALA A 279 5.94 15.61 13.98
CA ALA A 279 6.91 16.16 13.03
C ALA A 279 7.64 17.40 13.60
N ILE A 280 6.93 18.30 14.31
CA ILE A 280 7.55 19.45 14.99
C ILE A 280 8.49 18.96 16.09
N ALA A 281 8.08 18.00 16.91
CA ALA A 281 8.90 17.42 17.95
C ALA A 281 10.22 16.84 17.40
N ILE A 282 10.15 16.07 16.32
CA ILE A 282 11.34 15.53 15.65
C ILE A 282 12.16 16.67 15.01
N GLY A 283 11.52 17.69 14.47
CA GLY A 283 12.17 18.88 13.94
C GLY A 283 12.97 19.64 15.01
N CYS A 284 12.45 19.75 16.23
CA CYS A 284 13.19 20.31 17.38
C CYS A 284 14.45 19.48 17.69
N MET A 285 14.36 18.13 17.62
CA MET A 285 15.54 17.26 17.80
C MET A 285 16.57 17.49 16.69
N ALA A 286 16.14 17.62 15.43
CA ALA A 286 17.04 17.91 14.32
C ALA A 286 17.78 19.25 14.50
N LEU A 287 17.04 20.30 14.82
CA LEU A 287 17.60 21.65 15.05
C LEU A 287 18.58 21.66 16.24
N ALA A 288 18.21 21.01 17.33
CA ALA A 288 19.07 20.89 18.52
C ALA A 288 20.37 20.16 18.19
N THR A 289 20.31 19.08 17.42
CA THR A 289 21.49 18.29 17.04
C THR A 289 22.45 19.09 16.13
N ILE A 290 21.92 19.91 15.23
CA ILE A 290 22.74 20.87 14.45
C ILE A 290 23.40 21.88 15.42
N GLY A 291 22.65 22.41 16.38
CA GLY A 291 23.19 23.30 17.41
C GLY A 291 24.33 22.67 18.22
N PHE A 292 24.22 21.37 18.54
CA PHE A 292 25.32 20.62 19.20
C PHE A 292 26.57 20.56 18.35
N SER A 293 26.44 20.26 17.07
CA SER A 293 27.59 20.12 16.16
C SER A 293 28.40 21.39 16.03
N LEU A 294 27.74 22.52 16.20
CA LEU A 294 28.35 23.85 16.08
C LEU A 294 28.83 24.42 17.43
N ALA A 295 28.41 23.85 18.56
CA ALA A 295 28.69 24.37 19.90
C ALA A 295 30.20 24.38 20.22
N PRO A 296 30.77 25.54 20.53
CA PRO A 296 32.17 25.63 20.89
C PRO A 296 32.46 25.21 22.35
N VAL A 297 31.49 25.41 23.24
CA VAL A 297 31.58 25.13 24.67
C VAL A 297 30.28 24.51 25.20
N LEU A 298 30.36 23.86 26.37
CA LEU A 298 29.20 23.18 26.98
C LEU A 298 28.01 24.11 27.22
N ALA A 299 28.27 25.32 27.67
CA ALA A 299 27.21 26.32 27.95
C ALA A 299 26.30 26.57 26.72
N TRP A 300 26.86 26.54 25.50
CA TRP A 300 26.10 26.65 24.26
C TRP A 300 25.29 25.39 23.94
N MET A 301 25.69 24.23 24.45
CA MET A 301 24.93 22.99 24.27
C MET A 301 23.66 22.94 25.14
N LEU A 302 23.63 23.58 26.30
CA LEU A 302 22.55 23.41 27.27
C LEU A 302 21.17 23.87 26.76
N PRO A 303 21.01 25.04 26.12
CA PRO A 303 19.72 25.41 25.51
C PRO A 303 19.25 24.40 24.46
N PHE A 304 20.18 23.91 23.66
CA PHE A 304 19.86 22.87 22.68
C PHE A 304 19.57 21.53 23.32
N ALA A 305 20.17 21.21 24.50
CA ALA A 305 19.83 20.00 25.26
C ALA A 305 18.37 20.05 25.75
N VAL A 306 17.91 21.21 26.24
CA VAL A 306 16.51 21.41 26.62
C VAL A 306 15.59 21.28 25.40
N LEU A 307 15.95 21.92 24.26
CA LEU A 307 15.19 21.84 23.01
C LEU A 307 15.10 20.39 22.50
N PHE A 308 16.22 19.65 22.54
CA PHE A 308 16.25 18.24 22.20
C PHE A 308 15.33 17.42 23.11
N GLY A 309 15.39 17.68 24.43
CA GLY A 309 14.52 17.07 25.42
C GLY A 309 13.03 17.33 25.13
N ILE A 310 12.67 18.57 24.82
CA ILE A 310 11.29 18.93 24.41
C ILE A 310 10.84 18.11 23.20
N GLY A 311 11.68 17.99 22.18
CA GLY A 311 11.42 17.16 21.01
C GLY A 311 11.29 15.69 21.37
N PHE A 312 12.22 15.15 22.15
CA PHE A 312 12.23 13.74 22.55
C PHE A 312 11.00 13.35 23.38
N GLY A 313 10.58 14.18 24.35
CA GLY A 313 9.34 13.95 25.09
C GLY A 313 8.10 13.95 24.22
N GLY A 314 8.05 14.85 23.21
CA GLY A 314 7.00 14.86 22.20
C GLY A 314 6.96 13.57 21.37
N VAL A 315 8.11 13.04 20.97
CA VAL A 315 8.20 11.74 20.26
C VAL A 315 7.74 10.59 21.16
N MET A 316 8.09 10.61 22.45
CA MET A 316 7.66 9.57 23.40
C MET A 316 6.15 9.56 23.62
N SER A 317 5.49 10.71 23.54
CA SER A 317 4.03 10.85 23.71
C SER A 317 3.25 10.80 22.38
N SER A 318 3.32 11.88 21.59
CA SER A 318 2.56 11.99 20.32
C SER A 318 2.98 10.96 19.28
N GLY A 319 4.28 10.58 19.23
CA GLY A 319 4.81 9.55 18.34
C GLY A 319 4.25 8.17 18.66
N TRP A 320 4.10 7.82 19.93
CA TRP A 320 3.44 6.57 20.34
C TRP A 320 1.95 6.58 20.00
N ALA A 321 1.24 7.67 20.29
CA ALA A 321 -0.18 7.80 19.93
C ALA A 321 -0.40 7.69 18.41
N LEU A 322 0.51 8.27 17.60
CA LEU A 322 0.50 8.16 16.15
C LEU A 322 0.77 6.72 15.67
N ALA A 323 1.64 5.97 16.37
CA ALA A 323 1.88 4.57 16.08
C ALA A 323 0.60 3.73 16.27
N MET A 324 -0.11 3.93 17.37
CA MET A 324 -1.38 3.26 17.64
C MET A 324 -2.45 3.60 16.60
N ASP A 325 -2.54 4.86 16.16
CA ASP A 325 -3.43 5.27 15.05
C ASP A 325 -3.11 4.55 13.73
N SER A 326 -1.86 4.14 13.56
CA SER A 326 -1.36 3.54 12.31
C SER A 326 -1.38 2.02 12.31
N ILE A 327 -1.73 1.35 13.42
CA ILE A 327 -1.80 -0.12 13.51
C ILE A 327 -2.81 -0.65 12.48
N PRO A 328 -2.40 -1.60 11.59
CA PRO A 328 -3.24 -2.06 10.50
C PRO A 328 -4.46 -2.86 10.96
N LYS A 329 -4.30 -3.68 12.01
CA LYS A 329 -5.36 -4.53 12.57
C LYS A 329 -5.29 -4.55 14.08
N MET A 330 -6.30 -4.02 14.74
CA MET A 330 -6.39 -4.09 16.20
C MET A 330 -6.44 -5.54 16.73
N ARG A 331 -6.90 -6.49 15.91
CA ARG A 331 -6.87 -7.92 16.23
C ARG A 331 -5.46 -8.49 16.46
N ASP A 332 -4.45 -7.94 15.79
CA ASP A 332 -3.06 -8.41 15.82
C ASP A 332 -2.15 -7.34 16.46
N VAL A 333 -2.70 -6.50 17.34
CA VAL A 333 -2.03 -5.33 17.91
C VAL A 333 -0.77 -5.71 18.72
N GLY A 334 -0.75 -6.83 19.39
CA GLY A 334 0.42 -7.30 20.15
C GLY A 334 1.58 -7.62 19.23
N ARG A 335 1.32 -8.33 18.12
CA ARG A 335 2.33 -8.61 17.10
C ARG A 335 2.85 -7.31 16.46
N ASP A 336 1.95 -6.40 16.08
CA ASP A 336 2.31 -5.17 15.37
C ASP A 336 3.08 -4.21 16.29
N LEU A 337 2.78 -4.17 17.59
CA LEU A 337 3.59 -3.46 18.57
C LEU A 337 4.93 -4.17 18.89
N GLY A 338 4.99 -5.49 18.75
CA GLY A 338 6.25 -6.23 18.76
C GLY A 338 7.17 -5.82 17.61
N LEU A 339 6.63 -5.74 16.38
CA LEU A 339 7.34 -5.16 15.22
C LEU A 339 7.79 -3.72 15.51
N TRP A 340 6.93 -2.90 16.10
CA TRP A 340 7.25 -1.54 16.50
C TRP A 340 8.45 -1.44 17.44
N GLY A 341 8.65 -2.42 18.34
CA GLY A 341 9.83 -2.55 19.19
C GLY A 341 11.12 -2.70 18.39
N MET A 342 11.11 -3.47 17.30
CA MET A 342 12.28 -3.67 16.44
C MET A 342 12.79 -2.35 15.81
N ALA A 343 11.91 -1.38 15.57
CA ALA A 343 12.29 -0.06 15.07
C ALA A 343 13.21 0.72 16.06
N THR A 344 13.25 0.31 17.33
CA THR A 344 14.16 0.84 18.32
C THR A 344 15.44 0.01 18.40
N SER A 345 15.33 -1.33 18.39
CA SER A 345 16.46 -2.24 18.62
C SER A 345 17.44 -2.30 17.44
N LEU A 346 16.96 -2.28 16.20
CA LEU A 346 17.81 -2.33 15.01
C LEU A 346 18.79 -1.13 14.91
N PRO A 347 18.36 0.12 15.10
CA PRO A 347 19.25 1.27 15.09
C PRO A 347 20.33 1.20 16.15
N ASN A 348 20.05 0.64 17.33
CA ASN A 348 21.03 0.52 18.42
C ASN A 348 22.25 -0.34 18.05
N ILE A 349 22.10 -1.23 17.07
CA ILE A 349 23.21 -2.04 16.55
C ILE A 349 23.98 -1.28 15.47
N VAL A 350 23.27 -0.65 14.53
CA VAL A 350 23.86 -0.08 13.32
C VAL A 350 24.47 1.31 13.57
N ALA A 351 23.83 2.14 14.38
CA ALA A 351 24.22 3.54 14.55
C ALA A 351 25.65 3.71 15.16
N PRO A 352 26.05 2.96 16.20
CA PRO A 352 27.42 3.06 16.73
C PRO A 352 28.48 2.67 15.71
N LEU A 353 28.22 1.64 14.89
CA LEU A 353 29.16 1.19 13.83
C LEU A 353 29.34 2.27 12.77
N VAL A 354 28.26 2.84 12.29
CA VAL A 354 28.31 3.94 11.29
C VAL A 354 28.99 5.16 11.87
N GLY A 355 28.68 5.54 13.11
CA GLY A 355 29.28 6.70 13.76
C GLY A 355 30.77 6.51 14.02
N GLY A 356 31.19 5.33 14.50
CA GLY A 356 32.61 5.00 14.70
C GLY A 356 33.39 5.02 13.39
N TRP A 357 32.80 4.47 12.33
CA TRP A 357 33.40 4.50 10.98
C TRP A 357 33.55 5.96 10.46
N LEU A 358 32.52 6.80 10.63
CA LEU A 358 32.60 8.23 10.25
C LEU A 358 33.69 8.97 11.01
N ILE A 359 33.79 8.79 12.35
CA ILE A 359 34.86 9.43 13.13
C ILE A 359 36.25 8.95 12.67
N GLY A 360 36.38 7.65 12.37
CA GLY A 360 37.62 7.08 11.86
C GLY A 360 38.05 7.67 10.51
N LEU A 361 37.09 7.88 9.58
CA LEU A 361 37.36 8.50 8.27
C LEU A 361 37.96 9.91 8.40
N PHE A 362 37.59 10.66 9.43
CA PHE A 362 38.08 12.03 9.68
C PHE A 362 39.20 12.07 10.75
N GLY A 363 39.83 10.92 11.04
CA GLY A 363 40.98 10.83 11.94
C GLY A 363 40.71 11.27 13.39
N GLY A 364 39.48 11.08 13.89
CA GLY A 364 39.10 11.46 15.27
C GLY A 364 38.98 12.96 15.52
N THR A 365 38.94 13.77 14.49
CA THR A 365 38.91 15.23 14.59
C THR A 365 37.51 15.77 14.87
N ARG A 366 37.41 17.06 15.17
CA ARG A 366 36.12 17.79 15.30
C ARG A 366 35.21 17.56 14.10
N ALA A 367 35.76 17.48 12.87
CA ALA A 367 35.00 17.24 11.67
C ALA A 367 34.30 15.87 11.68
N GLY A 368 34.92 14.83 12.25
CA GLY A 368 34.31 13.50 12.40
C GLY A 368 33.08 13.53 13.32
N TYR A 369 33.18 14.21 14.44
CA TYR A 369 32.02 14.39 15.35
C TYR A 369 30.92 15.25 14.71
N GLN A 370 31.30 16.31 13.96
CA GLN A 370 30.32 17.11 13.21
C GLN A 370 29.62 16.29 12.12
N ALA A 371 30.30 15.38 11.45
CA ALA A 371 29.71 14.45 10.48
C ALA A 371 28.70 13.51 11.16
N VAL A 372 29.04 12.95 12.33
CA VAL A 372 28.14 12.09 13.12
C VAL A 372 26.88 12.86 13.55
N PHE A 373 27.01 14.04 14.11
CA PHE A 373 25.88 14.86 14.53
C PHE A 373 25.09 15.41 13.34
N GLY A 374 25.77 15.74 12.23
CA GLY A 374 25.14 16.11 10.97
C GLY A 374 24.25 14.97 10.41
N LEU A 375 24.76 13.74 10.40
CA LEU A 375 23.99 12.56 9.95
C LEU A 375 22.83 12.27 10.91
N SER A 376 23.02 12.43 12.23
CA SER A 376 21.96 12.33 13.24
C SER A 376 20.86 13.38 12.99
N GLY A 377 21.22 14.64 12.80
CA GLY A 377 20.29 15.73 12.48
C GLY A 377 19.57 15.52 11.15
N PHE A 378 20.27 15.02 10.13
CA PHE A 378 19.67 14.63 8.85
C PHE A 378 18.66 13.51 9.01
N SER A 379 18.97 12.47 9.81
CA SER A 379 18.05 11.36 10.11
C SER A 379 16.77 11.87 10.79
N PHE A 380 16.88 12.80 11.76
CA PHE A 380 15.71 13.43 12.37
C PHE A 380 14.91 14.25 11.36
N ALA A 381 15.56 15.06 10.52
CA ALA A 381 14.88 15.85 9.50
C ALA A 381 14.12 14.97 8.50
N LEU A 382 14.75 13.89 8.06
CA LEU A 382 14.10 12.90 7.16
C LEU A 382 12.94 12.19 7.86
N ALA A 383 13.05 11.87 9.14
CA ALA A 383 11.97 11.29 9.94
C ALA A 383 10.80 12.27 10.08
N ALA A 384 11.03 13.54 10.37
CA ALA A 384 10.00 14.57 10.44
C ALA A 384 9.24 14.71 9.12
N LEU A 385 9.95 14.78 8.00
CA LEU A 385 9.36 14.82 6.66
C LEU A 385 8.57 13.55 6.32
N SER A 386 9.03 12.38 6.80
CA SER A 386 8.33 11.11 6.60
C SER A 386 7.01 11.07 7.36
N VAL A 387 6.98 11.53 8.61
CA VAL A 387 5.76 11.60 9.43
C VAL A 387 4.68 12.49 8.79
N LEU A 388 5.05 13.56 8.11
CA LEU A 388 4.09 14.44 7.41
C LEU A 388 3.36 13.72 6.26
N ARG A 389 3.88 12.57 5.79
CA ARG A 389 3.24 11.73 4.76
C ARG A 389 2.14 10.82 5.30
N VAL A 390 2.04 10.66 6.63
CA VAL A 390 0.96 9.86 7.27
C VAL A 390 -0.41 10.42 6.89
N GLY A 391 -1.32 9.54 6.49
CA GLY A 391 -2.64 9.90 5.96
C GLY A 391 -2.62 10.48 4.54
N ARG A 392 -1.45 10.66 3.92
CA ARG A 392 -1.31 10.96 2.50
C ARG A 392 -1.10 9.63 1.77
N ARG A 393 -2.18 8.89 1.56
CA ARG A 393 -2.09 7.64 0.81
C ARG A 393 -1.64 7.96 -0.60
N PRO A 394 -0.49 7.48 -1.07
CA PRO A 394 -0.16 7.59 -2.48
C PRO A 394 -1.22 6.83 -3.26
N LEU A 395 -1.68 7.40 -4.38
CA LEU A 395 -2.61 6.76 -5.29
C LEU A 395 -2.08 5.41 -5.81
N SER A 396 -0.77 5.20 -5.68
CA SER A 396 -0.10 3.96 -6.10
C SER A 396 1.04 3.61 -5.15
N SER A 397 1.23 2.31 -4.88
CA SER A 397 2.35 1.84 -4.07
C SER A 397 3.68 2.16 -4.74
N LEU A 398 4.68 2.59 -3.97
CA LEU A 398 6.05 2.79 -4.46
C LEU A 398 6.61 1.49 -5.07
N TRP A 399 6.28 0.34 -4.49
CA TRP A 399 6.67 -0.98 -5.00
C TRP A 399 6.02 -1.35 -6.34
N GLY A 400 4.82 -0.81 -6.65
CA GLY A 400 4.17 -0.98 -7.94
C GLY A 400 4.77 -0.13 -9.06
N TRP A 401 5.62 0.87 -8.75
CA TRP A 401 6.17 1.74 -9.77
C TRP A 401 7.07 1.01 -10.80
N PRO A 402 8.03 0.16 -10.42
CA PRO A 402 8.84 -0.55 -11.39
C PRO A 402 8.00 -1.48 -12.28
N LEU A 403 7.02 -2.16 -11.70
CA LEU A 403 6.11 -3.03 -12.43
C LEU A 403 5.26 -2.23 -13.45
N ARG A 404 4.71 -1.08 -13.03
CA ARG A 404 3.96 -0.19 -13.94
C ARG A 404 4.84 0.39 -15.03
N PHE A 405 6.06 0.82 -14.70
CA PHE A 405 7.01 1.32 -15.68
C PHE A 405 7.30 0.24 -16.73
N ALA A 406 7.64 -0.96 -16.31
CA ALA A 406 7.86 -2.09 -17.20
C ALA A 406 6.62 -2.43 -18.06
N ALA A 407 5.43 -2.48 -17.44
CA ALA A 407 4.19 -2.76 -18.16
C ALA A 407 3.82 -1.67 -19.16
N VAL A 408 3.93 -0.39 -18.80
CA VAL A 408 3.63 0.73 -19.70
C VAL A 408 4.62 0.79 -20.85
N THR A 409 5.93 0.62 -20.59
CA THR A 409 6.95 0.66 -21.65
C THR A 409 6.85 -0.53 -22.57
N SER A 410 6.63 -1.74 -22.06
CA SER A 410 6.46 -2.94 -22.88
C SER A 410 5.18 -2.87 -23.73
N ASN A 411 4.05 -2.42 -23.16
CA ASN A 411 2.82 -2.19 -23.93
C ASN A 411 3.03 -1.12 -24.99
N TYR A 412 3.66 0.01 -24.64
CA TYR A 412 3.93 1.07 -25.62
C TYR A 412 4.78 0.57 -26.79
N ALA A 413 5.84 -0.19 -26.50
CA ALA A 413 6.68 -0.80 -27.54
C ALA A 413 5.89 -1.80 -28.39
N TRP A 414 5.07 -2.66 -27.75
CA TRP A 414 4.20 -3.61 -28.44
C TRP A 414 3.17 -2.89 -29.31
N ASP A 415 2.52 -1.84 -28.79
CA ASP A 415 1.52 -1.05 -29.48
C ASP A 415 2.06 -0.45 -30.78
N HIS A 416 3.31 0.01 -30.75
CA HIS A 416 3.93 0.65 -31.91
C HIS A 416 4.65 -0.34 -32.86
N THR A 417 4.83 -1.60 -32.45
CA THR A 417 5.39 -2.66 -33.28
C THR A 417 4.33 -3.56 -33.90
N ALA A 418 3.34 -3.98 -33.13
CA ALA A 418 2.29 -4.90 -33.57
C ALA A 418 1.08 -4.16 -34.19
N TYR A 419 0.82 -2.92 -33.76
CA TYR A 419 -0.26 -2.07 -34.23
C TYR A 419 0.26 -0.74 -34.75
N ARG A 420 -0.57 -0.03 -35.47
CA ARG A 420 -0.29 1.34 -35.94
C ARG A 420 -1.17 2.32 -35.17
N VAL A 421 -0.70 2.79 -34.02
CA VAL A 421 -1.46 3.71 -33.18
C VAL A 421 -1.22 5.16 -33.58
N ARG A 422 -2.28 5.89 -33.89
CA ARG A 422 -2.26 7.31 -34.24
C ARG A 422 -3.21 8.10 -33.34
N VAL A 423 -2.74 9.23 -32.81
CA VAL A 423 -3.42 10.01 -31.78
C VAL A 423 -3.56 11.48 -32.20
N TRP A 424 -4.75 12.02 -32.09
CA TRP A 424 -5.05 13.44 -32.25
C TRP A 424 -5.63 14.02 -30.96
N GLY A 425 -5.08 15.13 -30.52
CA GLY A 425 -5.39 15.73 -29.23
C GLY A 425 -4.50 15.18 -28.12
N SER A 426 -4.62 15.76 -26.95
CA SER A 426 -3.90 15.35 -25.74
C SER A 426 -4.70 15.70 -24.50
N LEU A 427 -4.51 14.93 -23.43
CA LEU A 427 -5.00 15.33 -22.12
C LEU A 427 -4.22 16.56 -21.66
N PRO A 428 -4.88 17.60 -21.12
CA PRO A 428 -4.17 18.70 -20.48
C PRO A 428 -3.38 18.18 -19.29
N ARG A 429 -2.18 18.72 -19.08
CA ARG A 429 -1.29 18.39 -17.94
C ARG A 429 -1.82 18.97 -16.62
N ARG A 430 -3.13 18.93 -16.38
CA ARG A 430 -3.76 19.41 -15.15
C ARG A 430 -3.60 18.39 -14.03
N ARG A 431 -3.33 18.89 -12.82
CA ARG A 431 -3.44 18.11 -11.60
C ARG A 431 -4.90 18.15 -11.13
N GLY A 432 -5.56 17.01 -11.10
CA GLY A 432 -6.94 16.91 -10.62
C GLY A 432 -7.63 15.63 -11.09
N PRO A 433 -8.82 15.33 -10.54
CA PRO A 433 -9.61 14.19 -10.96
C PRO A 433 -9.91 14.25 -12.45
N THR A 434 -9.55 13.20 -13.17
CA THR A 434 -9.77 13.13 -14.64
C THR A 434 -10.38 11.78 -14.98
N LEU A 435 -11.47 11.78 -15.76
CA LEU A 435 -12.12 10.57 -16.26
C LEU A 435 -11.94 10.51 -17.78
N ILE A 436 -11.33 9.42 -18.25
CA ILE A 436 -11.16 9.11 -19.67
C ILE A 436 -12.21 8.08 -20.06
N LEU A 437 -13.04 8.41 -21.03
CA LEU A 437 -14.05 7.52 -21.59
C LEU A 437 -13.73 7.22 -23.05
N ALA A 438 -13.66 5.94 -23.42
CA ALA A 438 -13.43 5.51 -24.80
C ALA A 438 -14.49 4.50 -25.23
N ASN A 439 -14.96 4.56 -26.48
CA ASN A 439 -15.82 3.53 -27.04
C ASN A 439 -15.06 2.19 -27.17
N HIS A 440 -15.77 1.07 -27.07
CA HIS A 440 -15.17 -0.26 -26.89
C HIS A 440 -15.41 -1.18 -28.09
N GLN A 441 -14.36 -1.46 -28.85
CA GLN A 441 -14.40 -2.30 -30.04
C GLN A 441 -13.45 -3.49 -29.96
N HIS A 442 -12.37 -3.39 -29.18
CA HIS A 442 -11.30 -4.38 -29.13
C HIS A 442 -10.65 -4.46 -27.74
N ASP A 443 -10.13 -5.63 -27.36
CA ASP A 443 -9.40 -5.86 -26.08
C ASP A 443 -8.21 -4.92 -25.87
N PHE A 444 -7.74 -4.33 -26.93
CA PHE A 444 -6.47 -3.64 -27.02
C PHE A 444 -6.54 -2.15 -26.68
N GLU A 445 -7.72 -1.56 -26.64
CA GLU A 445 -7.89 -0.12 -26.42
C GLU A 445 -7.37 0.36 -25.08
N SER A 446 -7.72 -0.34 -24.01
CA SER A 446 -7.29 -0.01 -22.65
C SER A 446 -5.77 0.07 -22.52
N PRO A 447 -4.99 -0.99 -22.84
CA PRO A 447 -3.53 -0.93 -22.75
C PRO A 447 -2.94 0.11 -23.70
N ALA A 448 -3.43 0.22 -24.94
CA ALA A 448 -2.93 1.18 -25.93
C ALA A 448 -3.15 2.65 -25.51
N ILE A 449 -4.35 2.98 -25.03
CA ILE A 449 -4.68 4.34 -24.59
C ILE A 449 -3.88 4.69 -23.33
N VAL A 450 -3.81 3.78 -22.35
CA VAL A 450 -3.09 4.02 -21.10
C VAL A 450 -1.59 4.19 -21.33
N SER A 451 -0.96 3.29 -22.11
CA SER A 451 0.47 3.35 -22.40
C SER A 451 0.83 4.60 -23.21
N THR A 452 0.13 4.85 -24.32
CA THR A 452 0.39 6.00 -25.20
C THR A 452 0.13 7.34 -24.49
N THR A 453 -0.95 7.43 -23.72
CA THR A 453 -1.27 8.66 -22.96
C THR A 453 -0.23 8.91 -21.85
N THR A 454 0.19 7.86 -21.14
CA THR A 454 1.21 7.96 -20.09
C THR A 454 2.53 8.47 -20.67
N VAL A 455 2.98 7.89 -21.78
CA VAL A 455 4.25 8.28 -22.43
C VAL A 455 4.19 9.69 -22.99
N ARG A 456 3.13 10.05 -23.73
CA ARG A 456 2.99 11.37 -24.36
C ARG A 456 2.85 12.50 -23.35
N ASN A 457 2.14 12.29 -22.26
CA ASN A 457 1.94 13.31 -21.22
C ASN A 457 3.03 13.32 -20.15
N GLY A 458 3.95 12.36 -20.16
CA GLY A 458 4.99 12.22 -19.12
C GLY A 458 4.40 11.89 -17.74
N SER A 459 3.24 11.23 -17.70
CA SER A 459 2.46 10.99 -16.47
C SER A 459 2.97 9.81 -15.64
N TRP A 460 4.27 9.55 -15.65
CA TRP A 460 4.90 8.41 -14.96
C TRP A 460 4.67 8.39 -13.44
N ARG A 461 4.53 9.57 -12.83
CA ARG A 461 4.28 9.71 -11.38
C ARG A 461 2.81 9.57 -10.99
N HIS A 462 1.90 9.74 -11.94
CA HIS A 462 0.46 9.72 -11.73
C HIS A 462 -0.15 8.66 -12.66
N PRO A 463 -0.25 7.40 -12.22
CA PRO A 463 -0.76 6.32 -13.05
C PRO A 463 -2.20 6.59 -13.48
N ILE A 464 -2.53 6.17 -14.70
CA ILE A 464 -3.90 6.08 -15.16
C ILE A 464 -4.46 4.76 -14.61
N PHE A 465 -5.50 4.87 -13.79
CA PHE A 465 -6.22 3.70 -13.28
C PHE A 465 -7.23 3.21 -14.30
N THR A 466 -7.51 1.92 -14.30
CA THR A 466 -8.50 1.30 -15.19
C THR A 466 -9.46 0.42 -14.41
N ALA A 467 -10.72 0.35 -14.84
CA ALA A 467 -11.63 -0.69 -14.38
C ALA A 467 -11.35 -1.99 -15.15
N SER A 468 -11.39 -3.11 -14.46
CA SER A 468 -11.21 -4.42 -15.06
C SER A 468 -12.17 -5.45 -14.46
N SER A 469 -12.58 -6.44 -15.26
CA SER A 469 -13.50 -7.49 -14.80
C SER A 469 -12.94 -8.17 -13.54
N ARG A 470 -13.79 -8.42 -12.57
CA ARG A 470 -13.44 -9.10 -11.32
C ARG A 470 -12.86 -10.50 -11.55
N ARG A 471 -13.18 -11.13 -12.66
CA ARG A 471 -12.58 -12.41 -13.10
C ARG A 471 -11.04 -12.35 -13.19
N MET A 472 -10.45 -11.20 -13.48
CA MET A 472 -8.99 -11.05 -13.52
C MET A 472 -8.32 -11.19 -12.14
N TYR A 473 -9.11 -11.17 -11.07
CA TYR A 473 -8.67 -11.31 -9.68
C TYR A 473 -8.95 -12.71 -9.10
N GLU A 474 -9.35 -13.63 -9.95
CA GLU A 474 -9.57 -15.02 -9.60
C GLU A 474 -8.38 -15.90 -10.05
N PRO A 475 -8.18 -17.09 -9.43
CA PRO A 475 -7.15 -18.02 -9.89
C PRO A 475 -7.39 -18.47 -11.33
N GLY A 476 -6.30 -18.64 -12.08
CA GLY A 476 -6.35 -19.16 -13.45
C GLY A 476 -6.49 -18.12 -14.56
N PHE A 477 -6.69 -16.83 -14.24
CA PHE A 477 -6.79 -15.79 -15.26
C PHE A 477 -5.53 -15.69 -16.15
N LEU A 478 -4.33 -15.78 -15.57
CA LEU A 478 -3.08 -15.74 -16.36
C LEU A 478 -2.91 -16.98 -17.24
N ALA A 479 -3.42 -18.14 -16.80
CA ALA A 479 -3.40 -19.36 -17.62
C ALA A 479 -4.29 -19.21 -18.88
N ASP A 480 -5.33 -18.39 -18.81
CA ASP A 480 -6.18 -18.06 -19.94
C ASP A 480 -5.46 -17.21 -20.99
N ARG A 481 -4.62 -16.30 -20.55
CA ARG A 481 -3.89 -15.36 -21.42
C ARG A 481 -2.58 -15.95 -21.97
N LEU A 482 -2.00 -16.93 -21.26
CA LEU A 482 -0.75 -17.61 -21.63
C LEU A 482 -0.98 -19.13 -21.71
N PRO A 483 -1.72 -19.65 -22.73
CA PRO A 483 -2.09 -21.07 -22.82
C PRO A 483 -0.89 -22.03 -22.78
N TRP A 484 0.23 -21.63 -23.36
CA TRP A 484 1.46 -22.40 -23.39
C TRP A 484 2.17 -22.52 -22.01
N LEU A 485 1.89 -21.59 -21.07
CA LEU A 485 2.33 -21.63 -19.67
C LEU A 485 1.19 -21.95 -18.70
N SER A 486 0.06 -22.46 -19.19
CA SER A 486 -1.12 -22.69 -18.35
C SER A 486 -0.85 -23.59 -17.14
N PHE A 487 0.09 -24.52 -17.27
CA PHE A 487 0.49 -25.44 -16.19
C PHE A 487 1.11 -24.71 -14.97
N LEU A 488 1.74 -23.55 -15.17
CA LEU A 488 2.32 -22.74 -14.10
C LEU A 488 1.30 -21.78 -13.44
N PHE A 489 0.31 -21.32 -14.20
CA PHE A 489 -0.55 -20.20 -13.79
C PHE A 489 -1.99 -20.60 -13.47
N ARG A 490 -2.36 -21.89 -13.55
CA ARG A 490 -3.74 -22.34 -13.30
C ARG A 490 -4.27 -21.99 -11.90
N GLU A 491 -3.42 -22.07 -10.88
CA GLU A 491 -3.78 -21.78 -9.48
C GLU A 491 -3.36 -20.38 -9.03
N VAL A 492 -2.62 -19.64 -9.87
CA VAL A 492 -2.10 -18.34 -9.51
C VAL A 492 -3.17 -17.26 -9.57
N ASN A 493 -3.34 -16.55 -8.47
CA ASN A 493 -4.19 -15.38 -8.40
C ASN A 493 -3.36 -14.10 -8.69
N ALA A 494 -3.62 -13.47 -9.83
CA ALA A 494 -2.94 -12.26 -10.28
C ALA A 494 -3.49 -10.97 -9.66
N GLY A 495 -4.49 -11.01 -8.80
CA GLY A 495 -5.22 -9.84 -8.31
C GLY A 495 -4.34 -8.77 -7.67
N LYS A 496 -3.34 -9.17 -6.86
CA LYS A 496 -2.39 -8.21 -6.25
C LYS A 496 -1.52 -7.52 -7.31
N MET A 497 -1.10 -8.25 -8.35
CA MET A 497 -0.34 -7.70 -9.47
C MET A 497 -1.19 -6.72 -10.27
N MET A 498 -2.43 -7.07 -10.58
CA MET A 498 -3.38 -6.20 -11.29
C MET A 498 -3.60 -4.87 -10.54
N MET A 499 -3.85 -4.93 -9.23
CA MET A 499 -3.97 -3.72 -8.40
C MET A 499 -2.68 -2.90 -8.39
N ALA A 500 -1.52 -3.53 -8.37
CA ALA A 500 -0.22 -2.83 -8.45
C ALA A 500 -0.02 -2.13 -9.80
N LEU A 501 -0.60 -2.65 -10.87
CA LEU A 501 -0.62 -2.03 -12.20
C LEU A 501 -1.63 -0.87 -12.31
N GLY A 502 -2.48 -0.65 -11.30
CA GLY A 502 -3.52 0.38 -11.32
C GLY A 502 -4.85 -0.11 -11.90
N MET A 503 -4.99 -1.41 -12.13
CA MET A 503 -6.25 -2.01 -12.51
C MET A 503 -7.10 -2.22 -11.26
N LEU A 504 -8.36 -1.80 -11.26
CA LEU A 504 -9.27 -1.96 -10.14
C LEU A 504 -10.42 -2.90 -10.53
N PRO A 505 -10.82 -3.81 -9.63
CA PRO A 505 -11.92 -4.72 -9.93
C PRO A 505 -13.23 -3.93 -10.08
N LEU A 506 -14.01 -4.31 -11.07
CA LEU A 506 -15.39 -3.86 -11.24
C LEU A 506 -16.23 -5.08 -11.60
N GLU A 507 -17.22 -5.35 -10.75
CA GLU A 507 -18.17 -6.43 -11.00
C GLU A 507 -19.16 -6.00 -12.09
N ASN A 508 -19.11 -6.69 -13.22
CA ASN A 508 -19.95 -6.38 -14.39
C ASN A 508 -20.76 -7.60 -14.91
N GLU A 509 -20.51 -8.79 -14.37
CA GLU A 509 -21.12 -10.05 -14.82
C GLU A 509 -22.13 -10.55 -13.78
N LEU A 510 -23.36 -10.05 -13.82
CA LEU A 510 -24.37 -10.37 -12.81
C LEU A 510 -25.07 -11.74 -13.03
N GLY A 511 -25.24 -12.15 -14.27
CA GLY A 511 -26.09 -13.30 -14.60
C GLY A 511 -25.39 -14.52 -15.22
N SER A 512 -24.18 -14.36 -15.76
CA SER A 512 -23.44 -15.42 -16.43
C SER A 512 -21.95 -15.23 -16.23
N ARG A 513 -21.25 -16.29 -15.75
CA ARG A 513 -19.80 -16.28 -15.49
C ARG A 513 -19.18 -17.60 -15.87
N ALA A 514 -17.85 -17.66 -15.90
CA ALA A 514 -17.17 -18.95 -15.96
C ALA A 514 -17.59 -19.84 -14.78
N LEU A 515 -17.75 -21.14 -15.02
CA LEU A 515 -18.09 -22.10 -13.97
C LEU A 515 -17.10 -22.02 -12.80
N SER A 516 -15.80 -21.89 -13.11
CA SER A 516 -14.75 -21.73 -12.10
C SER A 516 -14.96 -20.51 -11.18
N SER A 517 -15.54 -19.41 -11.68
CA SER A 517 -15.83 -18.22 -10.86
C SER A 517 -16.92 -18.49 -9.81
N PHE A 518 -18.00 -19.17 -10.20
CA PHE A 518 -19.05 -19.59 -9.25
C PHE A 518 -18.52 -20.59 -8.25
N ALA A 519 -17.80 -21.62 -8.73
CA ALA A 519 -17.19 -22.62 -7.87
C ALA A 519 -16.16 -22.02 -6.90
N TRP A 520 -15.39 -21.04 -7.33
CA TRP A 520 -14.44 -20.32 -6.47
C TRP A 520 -15.13 -19.57 -5.33
N ASN A 521 -16.25 -18.93 -5.59
CA ASN A 521 -17.02 -18.25 -4.55
C ASN A 521 -17.49 -19.24 -3.48
N VAL A 522 -18.02 -20.38 -3.87
CA VAL A 522 -18.44 -21.43 -2.94
C VAL A 522 -17.25 -22.04 -2.21
N HIS A 523 -16.18 -22.40 -2.94
CA HIS A 523 -14.96 -22.97 -2.37
C HIS A 523 -14.33 -22.07 -1.28
N ARG A 524 -14.30 -20.78 -1.51
CA ARG A 524 -13.71 -19.81 -0.56
C ARG A 524 -14.48 -19.73 0.75
N ARG A 525 -15.80 -20.01 0.73
CA ARG A 525 -16.67 -19.94 1.92
C ARG A 525 -16.82 -21.28 2.62
N HIS A 526 -17.00 -22.33 1.86
CA HIS A 526 -17.39 -23.65 2.35
C HIS A 526 -16.28 -24.71 2.25
N GLY A 527 -15.13 -24.35 1.64
CA GLY A 527 -14.04 -25.29 1.36
C GLY A 527 -14.30 -26.17 0.13
N PRO A 528 -13.55 -27.28 -0.01
CA PRO A 528 -13.69 -28.21 -1.14
C PRO A 528 -15.04 -28.93 -1.09
N MET A 529 -15.91 -28.72 -2.10
CA MET A 529 -17.22 -29.33 -2.23
C MET A 529 -17.35 -30.06 -3.58
N LEU A 530 -18.25 -31.06 -3.66
CA LEU A 530 -18.56 -31.74 -4.91
C LEU A 530 -19.31 -30.80 -5.87
N LEU A 531 -18.96 -30.81 -7.14
CA LEU A 531 -19.64 -29.98 -8.15
C LEU A 531 -21.12 -30.33 -8.29
N ALA A 532 -21.48 -31.60 -8.09
CA ALA A 532 -22.85 -32.09 -8.12
C ALA A 532 -23.73 -31.49 -7.00
N ASP A 533 -23.14 -31.06 -5.88
CA ASP A 533 -23.89 -30.40 -4.79
C ASP A 533 -24.18 -28.94 -5.10
N ILE A 534 -23.32 -28.29 -5.94
CA ILE A 534 -23.35 -26.88 -6.23
C ILE A 534 -24.12 -26.57 -7.51
N PHE A 535 -23.95 -27.40 -8.56
CA PHE A 535 -24.51 -27.14 -9.88
C PHE A 535 -25.66 -28.09 -10.22
N ASP A 536 -26.51 -27.67 -11.17
CA ASP A 536 -27.52 -28.53 -11.75
C ASP A 536 -26.90 -29.75 -12.47
N GLU A 537 -27.72 -30.78 -12.75
CA GLU A 537 -27.26 -32.02 -13.39
C GLU A 537 -26.63 -31.80 -14.76
N ARG A 538 -27.14 -30.80 -15.52
CA ARG A 538 -26.64 -30.46 -16.85
C ARG A 538 -25.19 -29.99 -16.81
N VAL A 539 -24.83 -29.18 -15.81
CA VAL A 539 -23.48 -28.65 -15.65
C VAL A 539 -22.58 -29.66 -14.92
N ALA A 540 -23.10 -30.30 -13.89
CA ALA A 540 -22.36 -31.31 -13.13
C ALA A 540 -21.93 -32.49 -13.98
N SER A 541 -22.76 -32.93 -14.96
CA SER A 541 -22.45 -34.06 -15.88
C SER A 541 -21.26 -33.79 -16.83
N TRP A 542 -20.75 -32.58 -16.90
CA TRP A 542 -19.52 -32.31 -17.65
C TRP A 542 -18.27 -32.90 -16.99
N PHE A 543 -18.37 -33.24 -15.71
CA PHE A 543 -17.26 -33.70 -14.88
C PHE A 543 -17.55 -35.09 -14.29
N PRO A 544 -16.50 -35.85 -13.93
CA PRO A 544 -16.67 -37.05 -13.10
C PRO A 544 -17.41 -36.75 -11.79
N SER A 545 -18.24 -37.65 -11.31
CA SER A 545 -19.14 -37.47 -10.16
C SER A 545 -18.43 -37.10 -8.86
N GLN A 546 -17.15 -37.45 -8.68
CA GLN A 546 -16.33 -37.18 -7.52
C GLN A 546 -15.54 -35.87 -7.62
N THR A 547 -15.73 -35.10 -8.70
CA THR A 547 -14.97 -33.85 -8.92
C THR A 547 -15.38 -32.79 -7.91
N LYS A 548 -14.38 -32.25 -7.18
CA LYS A 548 -14.56 -31.18 -6.21
C LYS A 548 -14.22 -29.82 -6.80
N THR A 549 -14.65 -28.78 -6.13
CA THR A 549 -14.30 -27.39 -6.48
C THR A 549 -12.79 -27.16 -6.57
N SER A 550 -11.99 -27.82 -5.73
CA SER A 550 -10.51 -27.78 -5.77
C SER A 550 -9.90 -28.40 -7.04
N ASP A 551 -10.63 -29.28 -7.71
CA ASP A 551 -10.13 -30.03 -8.88
C ASP A 551 -10.30 -29.27 -10.20
N LEU A 552 -11.02 -28.15 -10.20
CA LEU A 552 -11.33 -27.38 -11.41
C LEU A 552 -10.09 -26.79 -12.09
N TRP A 553 -9.01 -26.57 -11.34
CA TRP A 553 -7.76 -26.06 -11.87
C TRP A 553 -6.78 -27.14 -12.36
N LYS A 554 -7.13 -28.41 -12.21
CA LYS A 554 -6.38 -29.55 -12.80
C LYS A 554 -6.50 -29.50 -14.32
N ARG A 555 -5.45 -30.04 -15.01
CA ARG A 555 -5.34 -29.99 -16.47
C ARG A 555 -6.58 -30.56 -17.18
N GLU A 556 -7.12 -31.67 -16.68
CA GLU A 556 -8.26 -32.40 -17.22
C GLU A 556 -9.58 -31.60 -17.18
N ASN A 557 -9.76 -30.76 -16.14
CA ASN A 557 -11.01 -30.05 -15.89
C ASN A 557 -10.95 -28.57 -16.34
N PHE A 558 -9.77 -28.05 -16.52
CA PHE A 558 -9.54 -26.58 -16.68
C PHE A 558 -10.31 -25.97 -17.86
N LEU A 559 -10.35 -26.63 -19.00
CA LEU A 559 -11.07 -26.14 -20.18
C LEU A 559 -12.59 -26.12 -19.98
N LEU A 560 -13.14 -27.11 -19.28
CA LEU A 560 -14.56 -27.17 -18.95
C LEU A 560 -14.92 -26.15 -17.88
N ALA A 561 -14.05 -25.97 -16.90
CA ALA A 561 -14.22 -24.97 -15.82
C ALA A 561 -14.30 -23.52 -16.33
N ARG A 562 -13.78 -23.24 -17.51
CA ARG A 562 -13.82 -21.92 -18.16
C ARG A 562 -15.10 -21.63 -18.93
N ARG A 563 -15.94 -22.66 -19.18
CA ARG A 563 -17.21 -22.45 -19.88
C ARG A 563 -18.11 -21.52 -19.10
N VAL A 564 -18.76 -20.62 -19.82
CA VAL A 564 -19.71 -19.67 -19.22
C VAL A 564 -21.00 -20.40 -18.92
N VAL A 565 -21.44 -20.29 -17.68
CA VAL A 565 -22.72 -20.85 -17.19
C VAL A 565 -23.58 -19.73 -16.60
N LYS A 566 -24.90 -19.92 -16.60
CA LYS A 566 -25.82 -18.98 -15.96
C LYS A 566 -25.84 -19.19 -14.44
N VAL A 567 -26.07 -18.14 -13.69
CA VAL A 567 -26.24 -18.25 -12.23
C VAL A 567 -27.39 -19.17 -11.84
N LEU A 568 -28.39 -19.32 -12.71
CA LEU A 568 -29.51 -20.26 -12.54
C LEU A 568 -29.08 -21.73 -12.50
N SER A 569 -27.91 -22.08 -13.05
CA SER A 569 -27.34 -23.42 -12.95
C SER A 569 -26.71 -23.74 -11.60
N VAL A 570 -26.62 -22.74 -10.71
CA VAL A 570 -26.17 -22.93 -9.32
C VAL A 570 -27.37 -23.26 -8.45
N ARG A 571 -27.25 -24.29 -7.61
CA ARG A 571 -28.30 -24.74 -6.68
C ARG A 571 -28.43 -23.80 -5.47
N GLU A 572 -29.60 -23.78 -4.84
CA GLU A 572 -29.77 -23.15 -3.52
C GLU A 572 -29.11 -24.02 -2.44
N PRO A 573 -28.52 -23.43 -1.38
CA PRO A 573 -28.55 -21.99 -1.04
C PRO A 573 -27.44 -21.15 -1.71
N TYR A 574 -26.48 -21.78 -2.41
CA TYR A 574 -25.28 -21.13 -2.97
C TYR A 574 -25.62 -20.04 -3.98
N ARG A 575 -26.69 -20.24 -4.76
CA ARG A 575 -27.14 -19.21 -5.72
C ARG A 575 -27.49 -17.88 -5.02
N ARG A 576 -28.24 -17.94 -3.92
CA ARG A 576 -28.59 -16.74 -3.14
C ARG A 576 -27.35 -16.08 -2.56
N GLU A 577 -26.45 -16.87 -1.96
CA GLU A 577 -25.21 -16.37 -1.41
C GLU A 577 -24.33 -15.64 -2.46
N ILE A 578 -24.23 -16.20 -3.67
CA ILE A 578 -23.49 -15.62 -4.79
C ILE A 578 -24.13 -14.29 -5.22
N LEU A 579 -25.46 -14.24 -5.33
CA LEU A 579 -26.17 -13.02 -5.73
C LEU A 579 -26.02 -11.90 -4.69
N ASP A 580 -26.12 -12.24 -3.40
CA ASP A 580 -25.94 -11.27 -2.31
C ASP A 580 -24.50 -10.77 -2.28
N GLU A 581 -23.50 -11.66 -2.39
CA GLU A 581 -22.09 -11.24 -2.50
C GLU A 581 -21.85 -10.34 -3.72
N THR A 582 -22.48 -10.66 -4.85
CA THR A 582 -22.34 -9.86 -6.07
C THR A 582 -22.85 -8.44 -5.87
N ARG A 583 -23.99 -8.26 -5.19
CA ARG A 583 -24.51 -6.92 -4.87
C ARG A 583 -23.55 -6.13 -3.99
N VAL A 584 -23.06 -6.76 -2.92
CA VAL A 584 -22.06 -6.14 -2.02
C VAL A 584 -20.78 -5.78 -2.77
N ASN A 585 -20.32 -6.66 -3.65
CA ASN A 585 -19.13 -6.43 -4.46
C ASN A 585 -19.30 -5.24 -5.42
N VAL A 586 -20.44 -5.14 -6.11
CA VAL A 586 -20.73 -4.02 -7.02
C VAL A 586 -20.62 -2.68 -6.28
N GLU A 587 -21.29 -2.56 -5.13
CA GLU A 587 -21.25 -1.32 -4.36
C GLU A 587 -19.86 -1.02 -3.80
N GLY A 588 -19.18 -2.04 -3.26
CA GLY A 588 -17.82 -1.89 -2.74
C GLY A 588 -16.79 -1.56 -3.83
N ASP A 589 -16.93 -2.11 -5.02
CA ASP A 589 -16.06 -1.80 -6.16
C ASP A 589 -16.30 -0.35 -6.62
N LEU A 590 -17.57 0.07 -6.81
CA LEU A 590 -17.91 1.44 -7.19
C LEU A 590 -17.42 2.46 -6.16
N ALA A 591 -17.61 2.23 -4.88
CA ALA A 591 -17.10 3.10 -3.82
C ALA A 591 -15.55 3.23 -3.86
N ARG A 592 -14.85 2.15 -4.21
CA ARG A 592 -13.39 2.17 -4.39
C ARG A 592 -12.97 3.02 -5.59
N LEU A 593 -13.68 2.92 -6.71
CA LEU A 593 -13.43 3.73 -7.89
C LEU A 593 -13.64 5.23 -7.57
N GLU A 594 -14.74 5.57 -6.90
CA GLU A 594 -15.01 6.94 -6.45
C GLU A 594 -13.90 7.49 -5.55
N ASP A 595 -13.43 6.72 -4.56
CA ASP A 595 -12.36 7.13 -3.65
C ASP A 595 -11.08 7.47 -4.42
N VAL A 596 -10.70 6.65 -5.40
CA VAL A 596 -9.51 6.86 -6.24
C VAL A 596 -9.66 8.14 -7.08
N VAL A 597 -10.82 8.36 -7.70
CA VAL A 597 -11.10 9.56 -8.50
C VAL A 597 -11.11 10.81 -7.60
N ARG A 598 -11.80 10.79 -6.43
CA ARG A 598 -11.82 11.91 -5.46
C ARG A 598 -10.43 12.31 -4.96
N ARG A 599 -9.48 11.38 -4.92
CA ARG A 599 -8.08 11.66 -4.58
C ARG A 599 -7.28 12.28 -5.72
N GLY A 600 -7.91 12.60 -6.85
CA GLY A 600 -7.27 13.28 -7.96
C GLY A 600 -6.63 12.35 -8.99
N ALA A 601 -7.02 11.07 -9.04
CA ALA A 601 -6.54 10.13 -10.04
C ALA A 601 -7.07 10.45 -11.44
N THR A 602 -6.29 10.05 -12.45
CA THR A 602 -6.79 9.85 -13.81
C THR A 602 -7.32 8.42 -13.91
N PHE A 603 -8.57 8.27 -14.31
CA PHE A 603 -9.25 6.98 -14.42
C PHE A 603 -9.74 6.74 -15.84
N TYR A 604 -9.47 5.56 -16.38
CA TYR A 604 -9.93 5.12 -17.71
C TYR A 604 -11.06 4.12 -17.58
N LEU A 605 -12.11 4.29 -18.38
CA LEU A 605 -13.27 3.41 -18.41
C LEU A 605 -13.86 3.35 -19.81
N ASN A 606 -14.32 2.16 -20.22
CA ASN A 606 -15.20 2.00 -21.38
C ASN A 606 -16.66 2.11 -20.90
N PRO A 607 -17.41 3.16 -21.30
CA PRO A 607 -18.74 3.41 -20.75
C PRO A 607 -19.76 2.32 -21.07
N GLU A 608 -19.55 1.59 -22.15
CA GLU A 608 -20.40 0.48 -22.60
C GLU A 608 -20.23 -0.80 -21.76
N GLY A 609 -19.02 -1.04 -21.24
CA GLY A 609 -18.68 -2.24 -20.48
C GLY A 609 -18.74 -3.55 -21.27
N ARG A 610 -18.94 -3.48 -22.59
CA ARG A 610 -18.96 -4.61 -23.55
C ARG A 610 -18.44 -4.12 -24.90
N TYR A 611 -17.91 -5.07 -25.70
CA TYR A 611 -17.53 -4.76 -27.08
C TYR A 611 -18.75 -4.47 -27.93
N SER A 612 -18.63 -3.47 -28.80
CA SER A 612 -19.58 -3.27 -29.90
C SER A 612 -19.48 -4.47 -30.86
N VAL A 613 -20.60 -5.08 -31.18
CA VAL A 613 -20.70 -6.23 -32.11
C VAL A 613 -21.37 -5.86 -33.45
N ASP A 614 -22.03 -4.70 -33.49
CA ASP A 614 -22.81 -4.21 -34.62
C ASP A 614 -22.32 -2.88 -35.19
N GLY A 615 -21.30 -2.27 -34.58
CA GLY A 615 -20.75 -0.97 -34.97
C GLY A 615 -21.33 0.21 -34.21
N ARG A 616 -22.38 0.05 -33.42
CA ARG A 616 -22.97 1.09 -32.58
C ARG A 616 -22.32 1.14 -31.21
N ILE A 617 -22.34 2.30 -30.57
CA ILE A 617 -21.98 2.47 -29.17
C ILE A 617 -23.11 1.89 -28.32
N GLY A 618 -22.75 1.03 -27.38
CA GLY A 618 -23.69 0.44 -26.45
C GLY A 618 -24.23 1.42 -25.40
N ALA A 619 -25.21 0.97 -24.61
CA ALA A 619 -25.76 1.78 -23.53
C ALA A 619 -24.71 2.04 -22.43
N MET A 620 -24.73 3.28 -21.90
CA MET A 620 -23.85 3.69 -20.80
C MET A 620 -24.15 2.91 -19.53
N ARG A 621 -23.12 2.51 -18.80
CA ARG A 621 -23.21 1.81 -17.52
C ARG A 621 -23.19 2.78 -16.35
N GLY A 622 -23.91 2.47 -15.27
CA GLY A 622 -24.08 3.30 -14.08
C GLY A 622 -22.80 3.71 -13.35
N ALA A 623 -21.68 3.03 -13.59
CA ALA A 623 -20.38 3.47 -13.06
C ALA A 623 -19.98 4.86 -13.58
N VAL A 624 -20.32 5.18 -14.82
CA VAL A 624 -20.01 6.49 -15.41
C VAL A 624 -20.84 7.59 -14.73
N ASP A 625 -22.12 7.34 -14.45
CA ASP A 625 -22.99 8.30 -13.77
C ASP A 625 -22.48 8.69 -12.39
N ARG A 626 -21.82 7.76 -11.69
CA ARG A 626 -21.22 8.00 -10.37
C ARG A 626 -19.88 8.73 -10.45
N LEU A 627 -19.07 8.47 -11.49
CA LEU A 627 -17.70 8.99 -11.60
C LEU A 627 -17.62 10.33 -12.32
N ALA A 628 -18.46 10.56 -13.34
CA ALA A 628 -18.41 11.77 -14.16
C ALA A 628 -18.60 13.08 -13.35
N PRO A 629 -19.50 13.17 -12.35
CA PRO A 629 -19.63 14.37 -11.53
C PRO A 629 -18.40 14.69 -10.67
N LEU A 630 -17.51 13.71 -10.45
CA LEU A 630 -16.33 13.82 -9.58
C LEU A 630 -15.07 14.26 -10.33
N ALA A 631 -15.09 14.31 -11.67
CA ALA A 631 -13.90 14.47 -12.49
C ALA A 631 -14.13 15.33 -13.73
N THR A 632 -13.06 15.88 -14.27
CA THR A 632 -13.09 16.45 -15.62
C THR A 632 -13.10 15.30 -16.63
N VAL A 633 -14.13 15.24 -17.48
CA VAL A 633 -14.33 14.14 -18.43
C VAL A 633 -13.66 14.46 -19.77
N TYR A 634 -12.88 13.50 -20.27
CA TYR A 634 -12.31 13.49 -21.62
C TYR A 634 -12.83 12.30 -22.40
N LEU A 635 -13.24 12.54 -23.62
CA LEU A 635 -13.74 11.52 -24.54
C LEU A 635 -12.64 11.12 -25.52
N PHE A 636 -12.48 9.84 -25.73
CA PHE A 636 -11.58 9.24 -26.70
C PHE A 636 -12.41 8.50 -27.75
N GLY A 637 -12.65 9.16 -28.88
CA GLY A 637 -13.30 8.53 -30.03
C GLY A 637 -12.29 7.63 -30.75
N VAL A 638 -12.49 6.31 -30.66
CA VAL A 638 -11.59 5.30 -31.23
C VAL A 638 -12.19 4.74 -32.52
N SER A 639 -11.37 4.61 -33.54
CA SER A 639 -11.70 3.93 -34.80
C SER A 639 -10.55 3.01 -35.21
N TYR A 640 -10.91 1.87 -35.78
CA TYR A 640 -9.96 0.95 -36.39
C TYR A 640 -10.11 0.92 -37.89
N ASP A 641 -8.99 0.83 -38.61
CA ASP A 641 -8.94 0.67 -40.06
C ASP A 641 -8.39 -0.74 -40.39
N PRO A 642 -9.24 -1.79 -40.33
CA PRO A 642 -8.80 -3.17 -40.53
C PRO A 642 -8.43 -3.50 -41.98
N PHE A 643 -8.91 -2.77 -42.98
CA PHE A 643 -8.72 -3.18 -44.35
C PHE A 643 -7.41 -2.68 -44.99
N VAL A 644 -6.78 -1.65 -44.46
CA VAL A 644 -5.69 -0.92 -45.15
C VAL A 644 -4.31 -1.50 -44.85
N SER A 645 -4.15 -2.25 -43.76
CA SER A 645 -2.85 -2.76 -43.35
C SER A 645 -2.97 -4.12 -42.61
N LYS A 646 -1.98 -5.00 -42.80
CA LYS A 646 -1.85 -6.23 -42.00
C LYS A 646 -1.68 -5.94 -40.49
N ARG A 647 -1.05 -4.81 -40.17
CA ARG A 647 -1.01 -4.29 -38.79
C ARG A 647 -2.28 -3.47 -38.58
N LEU A 648 -3.10 -3.89 -37.63
CA LEU A 648 -4.33 -3.16 -37.32
C LEU A 648 -4.02 -1.70 -36.98
N SER A 649 -4.60 -0.78 -37.76
CA SER A 649 -4.47 0.66 -37.55
C SER A 649 -5.52 1.13 -36.55
N MET A 650 -5.10 1.71 -35.45
CA MET A 650 -5.95 2.30 -34.42
C MET A 650 -5.76 3.81 -34.43
N LEU A 651 -6.84 4.54 -34.61
CA LEU A 651 -6.86 5.99 -34.54
C LEU A 651 -7.75 6.42 -33.38
N TYR A 652 -7.30 7.39 -32.60
CA TYR A 652 -8.19 8.01 -31.64
C TYR A 652 -8.01 9.53 -31.55
N ARG A 653 -9.13 10.18 -31.31
CA ARG A 653 -9.25 11.61 -31.11
C ARG A 653 -9.66 11.89 -29.67
N VAL A 654 -9.03 12.88 -29.06
CA VAL A 654 -9.25 13.25 -27.65
C VAL A 654 -9.91 14.62 -27.59
N GLU A 655 -11.07 14.70 -26.94
CA GLU A 655 -11.77 15.95 -26.68
C GLU A 655 -12.32 16.03 -25.26
N PRO A 656 -12.39 17.23 -24.64
CA PRO A 656 -13.11 17.41 -23.38
C PRO A 656 -14.62 17.31 -23.57
N LEU A 657 -15.32 16.84 -22.55
CA LEU A 657 -16.79 16.88 -22.51
C LEU A 657 -17.25 18.28 -22.07
N ASN A 658 -17.69 19.12 -23.00
CA ASN A 658 -18.12 20.50 -22.77
C ASN A 658 -19.65 20.61 -22.72
N GLY A 659 -20.30 19.88 -21.77
CA GLY A 659 -21.77 19.99 -21.59
C GLY A 659 -22.63 19.24 -22.60
N ALA A 660 -22.07 18.69 -23.67
CA ALA A 660 -22.80 17.90 -24.67
C ALA A 660 -23.23 16.52 -24.11
N PRO A 661 -24.28 15.87 -24.66
CA PRO A 661 -24.64 14.51 -24.30
C PRO A 661 -23.47 13.55 -24.56
N MET A 662 -23.01 12.87 -23.49
CA MET A 662 -21.73 12.16 -23.46
C MET A 662 -21.59 11.09 -24.55
N MET A 663 -22.60 10.23 -24.71
CA MET A 663 -22.54 9.13 -25.70
C MET A 663 -22.62 9.63 -27.13
N SER A 664 -23.46 10.63 -27.37
CA SER A 664 -23.58 11.25 -28.69
C SER A 664 -22.29 11.95 -29.11
N LYS A 665 -21.67 12.70 -28.19
CA LYS A 665 -20.38 13.34 -28.46
C LYS A 665 -19.27 12.30 -28.66
N LEU A 666 -19.26 11.21 -27.85
CA LEU A 666 -18.30 10.12 -28.03
C LEU A 666 -18.42 9.47 -29.41
N ALA A 667 -19.65 9.28 -29.92
CA ALA A 667 -19.90 8.78 -31.28
C ALA A 667 -19.41 9.76 -32.33
N ALA A 668 -19.74 11.05 -32.19
CA ALA A 668 -19.44 12.11 -33.17
C ALA A 668 -17.93 12.35 -33.34
N ILE A 669 -17.12 12.22 -32.30
CA ILE A 669 -15.68 12.49 -32.38
C ILE A 669 -14.83 11.33 -32.90
N ARG A 670 -15.43 10.17 -33.21
CA ARG A 670 -14.71 9.03 -33.78
C ARG A 670 -14.10 9.39 -35.15
N PRO A 671 -12.79 9.11 -35.37
CA PRO A 671 -12.17 9.37 -36.67
C PRO A 671 -12.83 8.55 -37.80
N ILE A 672 -13.12 9.17 -38.92
CA ILE A 672 -13.57 8.43 -40.12
C ILE A 672 -12.35 7.88 -40.84
N VAL A 673 -12.37 6.59 -41.14
CA VAL A 673 -11.28 5.82 -41.77
C VAL A 673 -11.73 5.16 -43.08
N THR A 674 -10.76 4.63 -43.82
CA THR A 674 -11.02 4.01 -45.15
C THR A 674 -12.01 2.85 -45.07
N SER A 675 -11.85 1.97 -44.08
CA SER A 675 -12.70 0.79 -43.92
C SER A 675 -14.19 1.14 -43.75
N GLN A 676 -14.48 2.30 -43.15
CA GLN A 676 -15.85 2.76 -42.93
C GLN A 676 -16.50 3.26 -44.24
N LEU A 677 -15.80 4.10 -45.00
CA LEU A 677 -16.33 4.60 -46.29
C LEU A 677 -16.44 3.49 -47.32
N LEU A 678 -15.42 2.60 -47.37
CA LEU A 678 -15.43 1.45 -48.27
C LEU A 678 -16.48 0.42 -47.83
N GLY A 679 -16.60 0.17 -46.53
CA GLY A 679 -17.62 -0.74 -45.99
C GLY A 679 -19.03 -0.28 -46.24
N ALA A 680 -19.30 1.03 -46.07
CA ALA A 680 -20.60 1.62 -46.35
C ALA A 680 -20.98 1.50 -47.84
N TRP A 681 -20.01 1.69 -48.74
CA TRP A 681 -20.24 1.51 -50.17
C TRP A 681 -20.49 0.04 -50.54
N LEU A 682 -19.64 -0.88 -50.01
CA LEU A 682 -19.76 -2.32 -50.28
C LEU A 682 -21.06 -2.91 -49.74
N ALA A 683 -21.60 -2.39 -48.65
CA ALA A 683 -22.87 -2.86 -48.09
C ALA A 683 -24.07 -2.60 -49.03
N GLU A 684 -23.95 -1.63 -49.91
CA GLU A 684 -24.95 -1.24 -50.90
C GLU A 684 -24.65 -1.80 -52.32
N HIS A 685 -23.45 -2.44 -52.52
CA HIS A 685 -22.95 -2.83 -53.83
C HIS A 685 -22.69 -4.34 -53.91
N GLU A 686 -23.62 -5.08 -54.50
CA GLU A 686 -23.53 -6.55 -54.60
C GLU A 686 -22.91 -7.04 -55.93
N SER A 687 -22.74 -6.16 -56.92
CA SER A 687 -22.21 -6.51 -58.25
C SER A 687 -20.67 -6.55 -58.27
N TRP A 688 -20.11 -7.08 -59.37
CA TRP A 688 -18.68 -7.00 -59.62
C TRP A 688 -18.24 -5.55 -59.90
N PHE A 689 -17.13 -5.12 -59.30
CA PHE A 689 -16.59 -3.78 -59.41
C PHE A 689 -15.07 -3.78 -59.64
N THR A 690 -14.56 -2.68 -60.15
CA THR A 690 -13.13 -2.44 -60.36
C THR A 690 -12.52 -1.60 -59.22
N GLU A 691 -11.19 -1.56 -59.12
CA GLU A 691 -10.47 -0.68 -58.18
C GLU A 691 -10.84 0.80 -58.41
N GLU A 692 -11.04 1.18 -59.66
CA GLU A 692 -11.35 2.58 -60.00
C GLU A 692 -12.75 3.00 -59.57
N GLU A 693 -13.72 2.09 -59.71
CA GLU A 693 -15.09 2.31 -59.20
C GLU A 693 -15.12 2.43 -57.70
N ALA A 694 -14.44 1.52 -56.97
CA ALA A 694 -14.34 1.60 -55.54
C ALA A 694 -13.62 2.88 -55.04
N SER A 695 -12.55 3.27 -55.74
CA SER A 695 -11.77 4.49 -55.40
C SER A 695 -12.59 5.75 -55.65
N SER A 696 -13.34 5.79 -56.76
CA SER A 696 -14.22 6.93 -57.09
C SER A 696 -15.40 7.05 -56.11
N ALA A 697 -15.98 5.91 -55.71
CA ALA A 697 -17.06 5.86 -54.75
C ALA A 697 -16.60 6.35 -53.34
N VAL A 698 -15.42 5.89 -52.86
CA VAL A 698 -14.85 6.35 -51.59
C VAL A 698 -14.51 7.84 -51.64
N ALA A 699 -13.96 8.34 -52.78
CA ALA A 699 -13.64 9.75 -52.94
C ALA A 699 -14.92 10.62 -52.97
N GLY A 700 -15.98 10.14 -53.64
CA GLY A 700 -17.27 10.83 -53.64
C GLY A 700 -17.91 10.89 -52.25
N ARG A 701 -17.92 9.79 -51.54
CA ARG A 701 -18.42 9.76 -50.14
C ARG A 701 -17.59 10.65 -49.22
N LEU A 702 -16.27 10.67 -49.38
CA LEU A 702 -15.37 11.54 -48.64
C LEU A 702 -15.66 13.02 -48.85
N ALA A 703 -15.92 13.40 -50.10
CA ALA A 703 -16.29 14.79 -50.48
C ALA A 703 -17.66 15.23 -49.94
N ALA A 704 -18.56 14.28 -49.73
CA ALA A 704 -19.90 14.51 -49.19
C ALA A 704 -19.96 14.54 -47.65
N LEU A 705 -18.84 14.30 -46.95
CA LEU A 705 -18.81 14.32 -45.48
C LEU A 705 -19.01 15.75 -44.95
N PRO A 706 -19.75 15.91 -43.84
CA PRO A 706 -19.86 17.18 -43.15
C PRO A 706 -18.50 17.71 -42.69
N PRO A 707 -18.24 19.04 -42.73
CA PRO A 707 -16.92 19.61 -42.41
C PRO A 707 -16.46 19.41 -40.96
N GLN A 708 -17.40 19.22 -40.04
CA GLN A 708 -17.14 19.03 -38.61
C GLN A 708 -16.61 17.62 -38.24
N VAL A 709 -16.80 16.63 -39.12
CA VAL A 709 -16.32 15.28 -38.83
C VAL A 709 -14.80 15.16 -39.03
N PHE A 710 -14.16 14.44 -38.12
CA PHE A 710 -12.72 14.22 -38.22
C PHE A 710 -12.43 13.02 -39.13
N VAL A 711 -11.72 13.28 -40.21
CA VAL A 711 -11.31 12.26 -41.19
C VAL A 711 -9.82 11.97 -41.01
N ASP A 712 -9.42 10.70 -41.11
CA ASP A 712 -8.02 10.31 -41.16
C ASP A 712 -7.25 11.14 -42.19
N PRO A 713 -6.21 11.87 -41.78
CA PRO A 713 -5.42 12.69 -42.71
C PRO A 713 -4.82 11.93 -43.88
N GLU A 714 -4.49 10.64 -43.69
CA GLU A 714 -3.98 9.80 -44.80
C GLU A 714 -5.05 9.52 -45.83
N LEU A 715 -6.26 9.20 -45.38
CA LEU A 715 -7.43 9.03 -46.28
C LEU A 715 -7.78 10.33 -46.99
N ARG A 716 -7.75 11.47 -46.28
CA ARG A 716 -8.03 12.78 -46.88
C ARG A 716 -7.00 13.17 -47.95
N ARG A 717 -5.73 12.78 -47.73
CA ARG A 717 -4.64 13.12 -48.68
C ARG A 717 -4.69 12.31 -49.96
N ASP A 718 -4.96 11.00 -49.88
CA ASP A 718 -4.95 10.10 -51.04
C ASP A 718 -5.92 8.92 -50.84
N PRO A 719 -7.22 9.14 -51.09
CA PRO A 719 -8.23 8.09 -50.95
C PRO A 719 -8.01 6.93 -51.92
N ARG A 720 -7.48 7.18 -53.12
CA ARG A 720 -7.21 6.13 -54.12
C ARG A 720 -6.12 5.16 -53.63
N ARG A 721 -5.03 5.66 -53.06
CA ARG A 721 -3.97 4.84 -52.48
C ARG A 721 -4.50 3.98 -51.35
N MET A 722 -5.37 4.53 -50.51
CA MET A 722 -5.92 3.82 -49.34
C MET A 722 -6.84 2.67 -49.80
N VAL A 723 -7.70 2.88 -50.79
CA VAL A 723 -8.54 1.83 -51.38
C VAL A 723 -7.69 0.77 -52.08
N ARG A 724 -6.69 1.17 -52.89
CA ARG A 724 -5.75 0.24 -53.52
C ARG A 724 -5.01 -0.65 -52.51
N ALA A 725 -4.68 -0.13 -51.34
CA ALA A 725 -4.07 -0.92 -50.26
C ALA A 725 -5.04 -1.90 -49.59
N ALA A 726 -6.33 -1.52 -49.51
CA ALA A 726 -7.37 -2.31 -48.84
C ALA A 726 -7.82 -3.55 -49.65
N LEU A 727 -8.06 -3.40 -50.95
CA LEU A 727 -8.67 -4.46 -51.76
C LEU A 727 -7.91 -5.81 -51.70
N PRO A 728 -6.55 -5.87 -51.88
CA PRO A 728 -5.81 -7.13 -51.82
C PRO A 728 -5.89 -7.79 -50.44
N LEU A 729 -5.91 -6.99 -49.36
CA LEU A 729 -6.01 -7.53 -47.98
C LEU A 729 -7.41 -8.10 -47.72
N MET A 730 -8.44 -7.45 -48.20
CA MET A 730 -9.81 -7.97 -48.12
C MET A 730 -9.98 -9.30 -48.86
N VAL A 731 -9.30 -9.48 -50.02
CA VAL A 731 -9.23 -10.76 -50.74
C VAL A 731 -8.46 -11.79 -49.87
N GLN A 732 -7.35 -11.43 -49.31
CA GLN A 732 -6.56 -12.30 -48.42
C GLN A 732 -7.38 -12.80 -47.22
N TRP A 733 -8.29 -12.01 -46.70
CA TRP A 733 -9.18 -12.37 -45.59
C TRP A 733 -10.51 -12.97 -46.03
N HIS A 734 -10.68 -13.28 -47.35
CA HIS A 734 -11.88 -13.84 -47.94
C HIS A 734 -13.15 -12.96 -47.79
N ILE A 735 -12.98 -11.65 -47.57
CA ILE A 735 -14.07 -10.67 -47.52
C ILE A 735 -14.49 -10.30 -48.94
N LEU A 736 -13.54 -10.27 -49.90
CA LEU A 736 -13.76 -10.08 -51.30
C LEU A 736 -13.32 -11.30 -52.09
N GLU A 737 -14.06 -11.62 -53.15
CA GLU A 737 -13.65 -12.49 -54.24
C GLU A 737 -13.01 -11.68 -55.33
N ARG A 738 -12.03 -12.22 -56.06
CA ARG A 738 -11.34 -11.56 -57.17
C ARG A 738 -11.40 -12.43 -58.43
N ASP A 739 -11.77 -11.80 -59.53
CA ASP A 739 -11.65 -12.36 -60.88
C ASP A 739 -10.94 -11.34 -61.80
N GLY A 740 -9.70 -11.63 -62.18
CA GLY A 740 -8.84 -10.73 -62.91
C GLY A 740 -8.64 -9.38 -62.21
N THR A 741 -9.22 -8.31 -62.80
CA THR A 741 -9.19 -6.94 -62.27
C THR A 741 -10.44 -6.55 -61.51
N ARG A 742 -11.42 -7.45 -61.42
CA ARG A 742 -12.70 -7.21 -60.75
C ARG A 742 -12.79 -7.87 -59.41
N TYR A 743 -13.55 -7.27 -58.52
CA TYR A 743 -13.80 -7.70 -57.16
C TYR A 743 -15.31 -7.82 -56.90
N ARG A 744 -15.70 -8.73 -56.02
CA ARG A 744 -17.07 -8.85 -55.55
C ARG A 744 -17.10 -9.17 -54.08
N LEU A 745 -18.13 -8.72 -53.37
CA LEU A 745 -18.30 -9.02 -51.93
C LEU A 745 -18.60 -10.51 -51.75
N SER A 746 -17.83 -11.16 -50.84
CA SER A 746 -17.98 -12.58 -50.50
C SER A 746 -19.14 -12.77 -49.50
N HIS A 747 -19.62 -14.03 -49.41
CA HIS A 747 -20.56 -14.44 -48.37
C HIS A 747 -19.87 -14.55 -46.98
N GLN A 748 -18.57 -14.79 -46.95
CA GLN A 748 -17.79 -14.86 -45.73
C GLN A 748 -17.18 -13.48 -45.40
N ARG A 749 -17.76 -12.79 -44.44
CA ARG A 749 -17.40 -11.40 -44.10
C ARG A 749 -16.78 -11.26 -42.71
N ARG A 750 -15.99 -12.27 -42.26
CA ARG A 750 -15.33 -12.27 -40.95
C ARG A 750 -13.89 -11.77 -41.07
N HIS A 751 -13.49 -10.96 -40.12
CA HIS A 751 -12.12 -10.47 -40.04
C HIS A 751 -11.39 -11.14 -38.85
N PRO A 752 -10.16 -11.67 -39.02
CA PRO A 752 -9.45 -12.41 -37.98
C PRO A 752 -9.21 -11.60 -36.68
N GLN A 753 -9.01 -10.30 -36.81
CA GLN A 753 -8.75 -9.41 -35.67
C GLN A 753 -10.04 -8.90 -34.99
N PHE A 754 -11.23 -9.20 -35.55
CA PHE A 754 -12.54 -8.87 -34.97
C PHE A 754 -13.39 -10.12 -34.78
N PRO A 755 -12.97 -11.07 -33.90
CA PRO A 755 -13.62 -12.37 -33.78
C PRO A 755 -15.08 -12.30 -33.32
N PHE A 756 -15.48 -11.23 -32.66
CA PHE A 756 -16.85 -11.01 -32.16
C PHE A 756 -17.80 -10.42 -33.20
N VAL A 757 -17.26 -9.90 -34.32
CA VAL A 757 -18.03 -9.31 -35.42
C VAL A 757 -18.32 -10.36 -36.48
N ARG A 758 -19.61 -10.58 -36.79
CA ARG A 758 -20.02 -11.59 -37.80
C ARG A 758 -19.83 -11.11 -39.23
N ASP A 759 -20.15 -9.84 -39.46
CA ASP A 759 -20.02 -9.15 -40.77
C ASP A 759 -19.27 -7.83 -40.53
N ILE A 760 -18.00 -7.81 -40.89
CA ILE A 760 -17.14 -6.64 -40.69
C ILE A 760 -17.51 -5.48 -41.65
N VAL A 761 -18.09 -5.76 -42.83
CA VAL A 761 -18.49 -4.75 -43.81
C VAL A 761 -19.71 -3.99 -43.29
N SER A 762 -20.75 -4.69 -42.87
CA SER A 762 -21.93 -4.09 -42.25
C SER A 762 -21.56 -3.36 -40.95
N TYR A 763 -20.66 -3.92 -40.15
CA TYR A 763 -20.14 -3.28 -38.92
C TYR A 763 -19.53 -1.90 -39.21
N GLN A 764 -18.68 -1.79 -40.24
CA GLN A 764 -18.04 -0.54 -40.62
C GLN A 764 -19.04 0.47 -41.20
N ALA A 765 -20.04 0.00 -41.94
CA ALA A 765 -21.12 0.86 -42.50
C ALA A 765 -21.97 1.47 -41.38
N VAL A 766 -22.42 0.66 -40.40
CA VAL A 766 -23.22 1.10 -39.28
C VAL A 766 -22.42 2.07 -38.38
N PHE A 767 -21.13 1.78 -38.15
CA PHE A 767 -20.25 2.64 -37.41
C PHE A 767 -20.13 4.04 -38.01
N LEU A 768 -19.96 4.14 -39.36
CA LEU A 768 -19.97 5.40 -40.09
C LEU A 768 -21.28 6.13 -39.91
N GLN A 769 -22.40 5.43 -40.16
CA GLN A 769 -23.75 5.99 -40.07
C GLN A 769 -23.98 6.63 -38.69
N GLU A 770 -23.70 5.92 -37.60
CA GLU A 770 -23.88 6.43 -36.25
C GLU A 770 -22.98 7.66 -35.96
N THR A 771 -21.74 7.65 -36.47
CA THR A 771 -20.83 8.79 -36.34
C THR A 771 -21.41 10.05 -37.02
N LEU A 772 -21.97 9.90 -38.23
CA LEU A 772 -22.57 11.00 -38.97
C LEU A 772 -23.89 11.50 -38.34
N GLU A 773 -24.76 10.59 -37.91
CA GLU A 773 -26.01 10.92 -37.21
C GLU A 773 -25.76 11.77 -35.95
N ASN A 774 -24.74 11.40 -35.15
CA ASN A 774 -24.41 12.12 -33.91
C ASN A 774 -23.64 13.43 -34.19
N ALA A 775 -22.85 13.52 -35.25
CA ALA A 775 -22.22 14.76 -35.65
C ALA A 775 -23.27 15.82 -36.09
N ALA A 776 -24.30 15.40 -36.82
CA ALA A 776 -25.41 16.26 -37.18
C ALA A 776 -26.31 16.67 -36.00
N TYR A 777 -26.41 15.82 -34.96
CA TYR A 777 -27.14 16.15 -33.74
C TYR A 777 -26.45 17.23 -32.92
N GLY A 778 -25.10 17.23 -32.88
CA GLY A 778 -24.31 18.26 -32.20
C GLY A 778 -24.58 19.67 -32.71
N GLU A 779 -24.72 19.85 -34.04
CA GLU A 779 -25.07 21.15 -34.65
C GLU A 779 -26.42 21.72 -34.19
N ARG A 780 -27.40 20.85 -33.91
CA ARG A 780 -28.74 21.30 -33.45
C ARG A 780 -28.76 21.74 -31.99
N LEU A 781 -27.74 21.38 -31.21
CA LEU A 781 -27.62 21.79 -29.81
C LEU A 781 -26.79 23.06 -29.67
N ASP A 782 -25.87 23.33 -30.61
CA ASP A 782 -25.02 24.52 -30.62
C ASP A 782 -25.67 25.69 -31.38
N ALA A 783 -26.76 25.46 -32.16
CA ALA A 783 -27.60 26.45 -32.86
C ALA A 783 -28.81 26.82 -31.97
#